data_cae6c42ef0227848452bc819e6c01c26
#
_entry.id   cae6c42ef0227848452bc819e6c01c26
#
_cell.length_a   1.000
_cell.length_b   1.000
_cell.length_c   1.000
_cell.angle_alpha   90.00
_cell.angle_beta   90.00
_cell.angle_gamma   90.00
#
_symmetry.space_group_name_H-M   'P 1'
#
loop_
_entity.id
_entity.type
_entity.pdbx_description
1 polymer ?
#
loop_
_entity_poly.entity_id
_entity_poly.type
_entity_poly.pdbx_seq_one_letter_code
_entity_poly.pdbx_strand_id
1 'polypeptide(L)'
;MEEKRTTLPENAQRELKPGEKYEPLLNPQKNYPEVTPYSVCVGLVMVIIFSAAAAYLGLKVGQVFEAAIPIAIIAVGLTSALGKKGGLGQNVIIQSIGGCSGSVVAGAIFTLPAIYILGVEVNFMQMFLSSLLGGILGILFLIPFRKYFVKEMHGKYPFPEATATTQVLVSGEGGGNNAKTLILSGLVGGLYDFIIATFGAWSETITTTVTSVGQHIADKAKVVLKLNTGAAVLGLGYIVGLKYAFIICCGSFLVWLVIIPLMNLIWGGQVIDLMNSGITQTIGDMSADQIFKEYARHIGIGGIATAGIIGIIKSFGVIKSAVGLAASEFTKKPGAKVEACDRTDEDMPMKSIVFGIVIALLAIFAFFALGGVVENIWQALVGVLIVGIISFLFTTVAANAIAIVGSNPVSGMTLMTLIIASLILVAVGLKGNAGMAAALVIGGVVCTALSVAGSFVTDLKIGYWIGTTPKKQEIWKFAGVAVAAATVCGVMLVLNKTFGFTGDNALVAPQANAMAAVIQPLMNGGGAPWVLYGIGALIAIILTMCKIPALPFALGMFIPIDLNLPLLVGGGISWFVGSRSKDAKVNAERQEKGTLIASGFIAGGALMGVVSAILKFANVNVYLTDWQAMYGEAIAIIPYIALIVFMIGVAMKVNDKKQLQ
;
A
#
# COMPACT_ATOMS: atom_id res chain seq x y z
N MET A 1 38.14 20.41 2.45
CA MET A 1 37.40 19.18 2.82
C MET A 1 36.00 19.63 3.20
N GLU A 2 34.98 19.40 2.35
CA GLU A 2 33.60 19.66 2.75
C GLU A 2 33.27 18.73 3.92
N GLU A 3 32.88 19.28 5.05
CA GLU A 3 32.36 18.48 6.17
C GLU A 3 31.19 17.62 5.64
N LYS A 4 31.35 16.30 5.71
CA LYS A 4 30.25 15.39 5.36
C LYS A 4 29.12 15.61 6.35
N ARG A 5 28.08 16.32 5.93
CA ARG A 5 26.85 16.45 6.72
C ARG A 5 26.20 15.06 6.80
N THR A 6 26.17 14.50 7.98
CA THR A 6 25.54 13.19 8.28
C THR A 6 24.08 13.33 8.72
N THR A 7 23.58 14.54 8.77
CA THR A 7 22.20 14.89 9.16
C THR A 7 21.63 15.92 8.21
N LEU A 8 20.32 15.92 8.04
CA LEU A 8 19.62 16.96 7.29
C LEU A 8 19.83 18.34 7.97
N PRO A 9 19.87 19.44 7.18
CA PRO A 9 19.85 20.80 7.71
C PRO A 9 18.62 21.04 8.60
N GLU A 10 18.76 21.86 9.63
CA GLU A 10 17.66 22.19 10.57
C GLU A 10 16.41 22.76 9.88
N ASN A 11 16.60 23.46 8.75
CA ASN A 11 15.51 24.01 7.97
C ASN A 11 14.86 23.05 6.98
N ALA A 12 15.28 21.80 6.92
CA ALA A 12 14.70 20.80 6.00
C ALA A 12 13.22 20.50 6.28
N GLN A 13 12.83 20.55 7.55
CA GLN A 13 11.49 20.12 8.01
C GLN A 13 10.61 21.26 8.53
N ARG A 14 11.09 22.50 8.55
CA ARG A 14 10.33 23.67 8.97
C ARG A 14 10.06 24.62 7.80
N GLU A 15 9.05 25.47 7.94
CA GLU A 15 8.81 26.52 6.96
C GLU A 15 10.03 27.46 6.87
N LEU A 16 10.37 27.83 5.64
CA LEU A 16 11.47 28.76 5.38
C LEU A 16 11.04 30.19 5.77
N LYS A 17 11.95 30.92 6.40
CA LYS A 17 11.74 32.34 6.70
C LYS A 17 11.76 33.17 5.42
N PRO A 18 11.13 34.36 5.38
CA PRO A 18 11.21 35.25 4.22
C PRO A 18 12.66 35.50 3.81
N GLY A 19 13.01 35.17 2.56
CA GLY A 19 14.38 35.29 2.02
C GLY A 19 15.32 34.12 2.32
N GLU A 20 14.93 33.16 3.12
CA GLU A 20 15.70 31.95 3.39
C GLU A 20 15.55 30.95 2.21
N LYS A 21 16.66 30.36 1.79
CA LYS A 21 16.67 29.29 0.78
C LYS A 21 17.05 27.96 1.44
N TYR A 22 16.43 26.87 1.00
CA TYR A 22 16.84 25.53 1.38
C TYR A 22 18.09 25.13 0.60
N GLU A 23 19.13 24.72 1.31
CA GLU A 23 20.37 24.19 0.71
C GLU A 23 20.41 22.67 0.90
N PRO A 24 20.31 21.89 -0.19
CA PRO A 24 20.35 20.45 -0.11
C PRO A 24 21.75 19.93 0.25
N LEU A 25 21.83 18.65 0.63
CA LEU A 25 23.11 18.02 1.03
C LEU A 25 24.12 17.94 -0.12
N LEU A 26 23.65 17.63 -1.33
CA LEU A 26 24.48 17.63 -2.55
C LEU A 26 24.43 19.01 -3.18
N ASN A 27 25.58 19.60 -3.42
CA ASN A 27 25.68 20.94 -4.00
C ASN A 27 24.93 21.03 -5.34
N PRO A 28 23.95 21.96 -5.50
CA PRO A 28 23.16 22.09 -6.71
C PRO A 28 23.97 22.37 -7.98
N GLN A 29 25.12 23.03 -7.84
CA GLN A 29 25.97 23.44 -8.96
C GLN A 29 26.99 22.38 -9.39
N LYS A 30 27.19 21.31 -8.59
CA LYS A 30 28.12 20.23 -8.92
C LYS A 30 27.37 19.04 -9.54
N ASN A 31 27.95 18.44 -10.56
CA ASN A 31 27.47 17.20 -11.15
C ASN A 31 27.93 16.00 -10.33
N TYR A 32 27.00 15.12 -9.96
CA TYR A 32 27.26 13.87 -9.27
C TYR A 32 26.84 12.67 -10.15
N PRO A 33 27.52 11.52 -10.04
CA PRO A 33 27.14 10.29 -10.73
C PRO A 33 25.90 9.68 -10.06
N GLU A 34 24.70 10.17 -10.40
CA GLU A 34 23.42 9.71 -9.85
C GLU A 34 22.93 8.47 -10.59
N VAL A 35 22.82 8.57 -11.93
CA VAL A 35 22.42 7.48 -12.81
C VAL A 35 23.67 6.80 -13.36
N THR A 36 23.83 5.53 -13.00
CA THR A 36 24.91 4.66 -13.45
C THR A 36 24.35 3.28 -13.77
N PRO A 37 25.03 2.45 -14.59
CA PRO A 37 24.59 1.06 -14.78
C PRO A 37 24.35 0.32 -13.46
N TYR A 38 25.19 0.58 -12.45
CA TYR A 38 25.03 0.03 -11.12
C TYR A 38 23.73 0.45 -10.46
N SER A 39 23.43 1.77 -10.40
CA SER A 39 22.23 2.25 -9.72
C SER A 39 20.95 1.78 -10.40
N VAL A 40 20.96 1.73 -11.74
CA VAL A 40 19.80 1.24 -12.51
C VAL A 40 19.62 -0.27 -12.32
N CYS A 41 20.66 -1.08 -12.51
CA CYS A 41 20.53 -2.54 -12.37
C CYS A 41 20.11 -2.94 -10.95
N VAL A 42 20.73 -2.37 -9.92
CA VAL A 42 20.34 -2.64 -8.52
C VAL A 42 18.91 -2.18 -8.26
N GLY A 43 18.52 -0.98 -8.73
CA GLY A 43 17.16 -0.49 -8.59
C GLY A 43 16.14 -1.44 -9.22
N LEU A 44 16.38 -1.92 -10.45
CA LEU A 44 15.49 -2.86 -11.14
C LEU A 44 15.41 -4.23 -10.44
N VAL A 45 16.54 -4.74 -9.92
CA VAL A 45 16.53 -5.97 -9.11
C VAL A 45 15.70 -5.78 -7.84
N MET A 46 15.81 -4.63 -7.16
CA MET A 46 14.98 -4.31 -6.00
C MET A 46 13.49 -4.25 -6.38
N VAL A 47 13.15 -3.70 -7.56
CA VAL A 47 11.77 -3.71 -8.06
C VAL A 47 11.23 -5.14 -8.13
N ILE A 48 11.96 -6.08 -8.74
CA ILE A 48 11.50 -7.47 -8.89
C ILE A 48 11.28 -8.11 -7.51
N ILE A 49 12.28 -8.03 -6.64
CA ILE A 49 12.24 -8.66 -5.31
C ILE A 49 11.08 -8.10 -4.47
N PHE A 50 11.00 -6.78 -4.35
CA PHE A 50 10.00 -6.15 -3.50
C PHE A 50 8.61 -6.11 -4.13
N SER A 51 8.46 -6.15 -5.47
CA SER A 51 7.15 -6.33 -6.09
C SER A 51 6.57 -7.71 -5.79
N ALA A 52 7.39 -8.75 -5.84
CA ALA A 52 6.94 -10.10 -5.50
C ALA A 52 6.52 -10.19 -4.02
N ALA A 53 7.34 -9.65 -3.13
CA ALA A 53 7.06 -9.61 -1.70
C ALA A 53 5.79 -8.81 -1.37
N ALA A 54 5.67 -7.59 -1.92
CA ALA A 54 4.52 -6.72 -1.70
C ALA A 54 3.22 -7.32 -2.28
N ALA A 55 3.28 -8.00 -3.44
CA ALA A 55 2.13 -8.67 -4.03
C ALA A 55 1.62 -9.80 -3.13
N TYR A 56 2.52 -10.68 -2.66
CA TYR A 56 2.14 -11.75 -1.75
C TYR A 56 1.50 -11.23 -0.46
N LEU A 57 2.19 -10.33 0.24
CA LEU A 57 1.71 -9.80 1.51
C LEU A 57 0.43 -8.97 1.34
N GLY A 58 0.36 -8.15 0.30
CA GLY A 58 -0.82 -7.34 0.03
C GLY A 58 -2.06 -8.16 -0.31
N LEU A 59 -1.91 -9.27 -1.03
CA LEU A 59 -2.99 -10.22 -1.29
C LEU A 59 -3.39 -11.01 -0.04
N LYS A 60 -2.45 -11.24 0.87
CA LYS A 60 -2.71 -11.95 2.12
C LYS A 60 -3.40 -11.06 3.16
N VAL A 61 -2.91 -9.83 3.34
CA VAL A 61 -3.31 -8.92 4.44
C VAL A 61 -4.25 -7.80 3.99
N GLY A 62 -4.30 -7.52 2.67
CA GLY A 62 -5.07 -6.38 2.14
C GLY A 62 -4.39 -5.02 2.35
N GLN A 63 -3.13 -5.01 2.75
CA GLN A 63 -2.31 -3.82 2.95
C GLN A 63 -1.01 -3.97 2.15
N VAL A 64 -0.63 -2.96 1.39
CA VAL A 64 0.66 -2.91 0.71
C VAL A 64 1.59 -2.00 1.50
N PHE A 65 2.77 -2.49 1.81
CA PHE A 65 3.80 -1.68 2.45
C PHE A 65 4.66 -0.99 1.39
N GLU A 66 5.04 0.23 1.68
CA GLU A 66 6.01 0.95 0.86
C GLU A 66 7.43 0.44 1.20
N ALA A 67 8.13 -0.02 0.17
CA ALA A 67 9.45 -0.62 0.36
C ALA A 67 10.60 0.40 0.37
N ALA A 68 10.30 1.70 0.44
CA ALA A 68 11.28 2.79 0.33
C ALA A 68 12.40 2.67 1.38
N ILE A 69 12.06 2.43 2.65
CA ILE A 69 13.03 2.30 3.74
C ILE A 69 13.91 1.04 3.58
N PRO A 70 13.36 -0.18 3.41
CA PRO A 70 14.17 -1.38 3.17
C PRO A 70 15.12 -1.25 1.97
N ILE A 71 14.62 -0.70 0.86
CA ILE A 71 15.41 -0.50 -0.35
C ILE A 71 16.54 0.51 -0.10
N ALA A 72 16.26 1.62 0.59
CA ALA A 72 17.28 2.61 0.96
C ALA A 72 18.40 1.98 1.80
N ILE A 73 18.06 1.14 2.79
CA ILE A 73 19.04 0.45 3.64
C ILE A 73 19.91 -0.52 2.82
N ILE A 74 19.28 -1.30 1.93
CA ILE A 74 20.01 -2.23 1.06
C ILE A 74 20.92 -1.45 0.10
N ALA A 75 20.42 -0.36 -0.51
CA ALA A 75 21.20 0.50 -1.40
C ALA A 75 22.46 1.04 -0.71
N VAL A 76 22.30 1.58 0.50
CA VAL A 76 23.41 2.08 1.32
C VAL A 76 24.36 0.94 1.70
N GLY A 77 23.83 -0.20 2.16
CA GLY A 77 24.64 -1.36 2.54
C GLY A 77 25.47 -1.89 1.38
N LEU A 78 24.90 -2.04 0.19
CA LEU A 78 25.61 -2.47 -1.02
C LEU A 78 26.68 -1.45 -1.46
N THR A 79 26.34 -0.16 -1.45
CA THR A 79 27.26 0.91 -1.82
C THR A 79 28.46 0.95 -0.86
N SER A 80 28.21 0.78 0.44
CA SER A 80 29.25 0.70 1.47
C SER A 80 30.10 -0.55 1.32
N ALA A 81 29.51 -1.72 1.10
CA ALA A 81 30.21 -2.98 0.91
C ALA A 81 31.13 -2.98 -0.33
N LEU A 82 30.71 -2.26 -1.39
CA LEU A 82 31.50 -2.08 -2.61
C LEU A 82 32.55 -0.96 -2.50
N GLY A 83 32.67 -0.31 -1.34
CA GLY A 83 33.65 0.76 -1.09
C GLY A 83 33.45 2.01 -1.97
N LYS A 84 32.25 2.23 -2.50
CA LYS A 84 31.93 3.38 -3.35
C LYS A 84 31.76 4.64 -2.50
N LYS A 85 32.71 5.56 -2.57
CA LYS A 85 32.62 6.87 -1.92
C LYS A 85 31.71 7.80 -2.71
N GLY A 86 30.84 8.57 -2.02
CA GLY A 86 29.96 9.55 -2.67
C GLY A 86 28.76 8.93 -3.39
N GLY A 87 28.28 7.78 -2.93
CA GLY A 87 27.18 7.03 -3.53
C GLY A 87 25.77 7.55 -3.22
N LEU A 88 25.62 8.64 -2.44
CA LEU A 88 24.32 9.12 -1.98
C LEU A 88 23.34 9.40 -3.13
N GLY A 89 23.78 10.05 -4.19
CA GLY A 89 22.96 10.29 -5.38
C GLY A 89 22.53 8.99 -6.09
N GLN A 90 23.44 7.99 -6.15
CA GLN A 90 23.12 6.67 -6.71
C GLN A 90 22.10 5.93 -5.85
N ASN A 91 22.22 6.01 -4.51
CA ASN A 91 21.30 5.37 -3.58
C ASN A 91 19.88 5.95 -3.67
N VAL A 92 19.76 7.27 -3.91
CA VAL A 92 18.45 7.89 -4.19
C VAL A 92 17.83 7.34 -5.47
N ILE A 93 18.61 7.17 -6.55
CA ILE A 93 18.11 6.58 -7.80
C ILE A 93 17.70 5.11 -7.58
N ILE A 94 18.49 4.31 -6.86
CA ILE A 94 18.13 2.92 -6.51
C ILE A 94 16.81 2.90 -5.74
N GLN A 95 16.67 3.76 -4.73
CA GLN A 95 15.47 3.85 -3.92
C GLN A 95 14.26 4.32 -4.75
N SER A 96 14.41 5.33 -5.60
CA SER A 96 13.33 5.85 -6.42
C SER A 96 12.84 4.83 -7.48
N ILE A 97 13.76 4.13 -8.16
CA ILE A 97 13.40 3.02 -9.06
C ILE A 97 12.73 1.91 -8.26
N GLY A 98 13.36 1.49 -7.17
CA GLY A 98 12.88 0.41 -6.30
C GLY A 98 11.50 0.68 -5.70
N GLY A 99 11.20 1.93 -5.36
CA GLY A 99 9.90 2.37 -4.83
C GLY A 99 8.72 2.13 -5.78
N CYS A 100 8.96 1.85 -7.08
CA CYS A 100 7.90 1.39 -7.98
C CYS A 100 7.27 0.06 -7.52
N SER A 101 8.00 -0.75 -6.75
CA SER A 101 7.53 -2.05 -6.28
C SER A 101 6.24 -1.95 -5.45
N GLY A 102 6.21 -1.10 -4.43
CA GLY A 102 5.02 -0.92 -3.60
C GLY A 102 3.87 -0.26 -4.35
N SER A 103 4.17 0.82 -5.08
CA SER A 103 3.15 1.63 -5.74
C SER A 103 2.43 0.92 -6.89
N VAL A 104 3.15 0.27 -7.80
CA VAL A 104 2.52 -0.47 -8.91
C VAL A 104 1.76 -1.68 -8.38
N VAL A 105 2.35 -2.37 -7.40
CA VAL A 105 1.71 -3.52 -6.77
C VAL A 105 0.40 -3.12 -6.11
N ALA A 106 0.35 -2.04 -5.32
CA ALA A 106 -0.88 -1.57 -4.69
C ALA A 106 -1.96 -1.27 -5.73
N GLY A 107 -1.60 -0.64 -6.85
CA GLY A 107 -2.52 -0.40 -7.96
C GLY A 107 -3.09 -1.68 -8.57
N ALA A 108 -2.23 -2.66 -8.82
CA ALA A 108 -2.60 -3.90 -9.50
C ALA A 108 -3.40 -4.85 -8.61
N ILE A 109 -2.91 -5.16 -7.39
CA ILE A 109 -3.50 -6.21 -6.55
C ILE A 109 -4.81 -5.81 -5.86
N PHE A 110 -5.15 -4.54 -5.83
CA PHE A 110 -6.44 -4.10 -5.28
C PHE A 110 -7.59 -4.29 -6.26
N THR A 111 -7.32 -4.38 -7.57
CA THR A 111 -8.33 -4.52 -8.62
C THR A 111 -8.25 -5.84 -9.36
N LEU A 112 -7.09 -6.17 -9.91
CA LEU A 112 -6.95 -7.26 -10.88
C LEU A 112 -7.27 -8.66 -10.33
N PRO A 113 -7.01 -9.03 -9.07
CA PRO A 113 -7.41 -10.35 -8.56
C PRO A 113 -8.93 -10.55 -8.50
N ALA A 114 -9.72 -9.46 -8.49
CA ALA A 114 -11.18 -9.54 -8.60
C ALA A 114 -11.64 -10.21 -9.92
N ILE A 115 -10.82 -10.19 -10.96
CA ILE A 115 -11.02 -10.91 -12.21
C ILE A 115 -11.20 -12.42 -11.96
N TYR A 116 -10.30 -12.98 -11.16
CA TYR A 116 -10.36 -14.41 -10.78
C TYR A 116 -11.51 -14.71 -9.82
N ILE A 117 -11.81 -13.78 -8.89
CA ILE A 117 -12.91 -13.91 -7.94
C ILE A 117 -14.25 -13.93 -8.65
N LEU A 118 -14.43 -13.10 -9.67
CA LEU A 118 -15.65 -13.01 -10.48
C LEU A 118 -15.71 -14.05 -11.62
N GLY A 119 -14.65 -14.81 -11.84
CA GLY A 119 -14.58 -15.79 -12.92
C GLY A 119 -14.66 -15.17 -14.34
N VAL A 120 -14.22 -13.90 -14.48
CA VAL A 120 -14.19 -13.23 -15.79
C VAL A 120 -12.86 -13.48 -16.49
N GLU A 121 -12.91 -13.62 -17.81
CA GLU A 121 -11.73 -13.90 -18.62
C GLU A 121 -10.98 -12.60 -18.96
N VAL A 122 -9.77 -12.47 -18.43
CA VAL A 122 -8.82 -11.40 -18.76
C VAL A 122 -7.44 -12.03 -18.93
N ASN A 123 -6.77 -11.70 -20.02
CA ASN A 123 -5.46 -12.28 -20.31
C ASN A 123 -4.32 -11.51 -19.62
N PHE A 124 -3.13 -12.15 -19.54
CA PHE A 124 -1.94 -11.56 -18.93
C PHE A 124 -1.60 -10.19 -19.52
N MET A 125 -1.70 -10.03 -20.84
CA MET A 125 -1.33 -8.80 -21.53
C MET A 125 -2.26 -7.65 -21.15
N GLN A 126 -3.55 -7.93 -20.96
CA GLN A 126 -4.52 -6.92 -20.51
C GLN A 126 -4.21 -6.45 -19.08
N MET A 127 -3.88 -7.37 -18.17
CA MET A 127 -3.47 -7.03 -16.79
C MET A 127 -2.16 -6.23 -16.78
N PHE A 128 -1.18 -6.67 -17.56
CA PHE A 128 0.12 -6.00 -17.69
C PHE A 128 -0.02 -4.58 -18.25
N LEU A 129 -0.73 -4.42 -19.38
CA LEU A 129 -0.95 -3.12 -20.00
C LEU A 129 -1.77 -2.17 -19.09
N SER A 130 -2.76 -2.70 -18.37
CA SER A 130 -3.52 -1.93 -17.40
C SER A 130 -2.58 -1.30 -16.34
N SER A 131 -1.72 -2.10 -15.73
CA SER A 131 -0.77 -1.64 -14.72
C SER A 131 0.32 -0.74 -15.29
N LEU A 132 0.86 -1.08 -16.48
CA LEU A 132 1.91 -0.32 -17.14
C LEU A 132 1.42 1.08 -17.55
N LEU A 133 0.32 1.16 -18.30
CA LEU A 133 -0.21 2.42 -18.82
C LEU A 133 -0.73 3.30 -17.67
N GLY A 134 -1.33 2.69 -16.64
CA GLY A 134 -1.70 3.40 -15.43
C GLY A 134 -0.49 4.03 -14.73
N GLY A 135 0.57 3.25 -14.53
CA GLY A 135 1.80 3.75 -13.90
C GLY A 135 2.47 4.87 -14.70
N ILE A 136 2.55 4.74 -16.03
CA ILE A 136 3.05 5.81 -16.92
C ILE A 136 2.21 7.08 -16.76
N LEU A 137 0.89 6.97 -16.79
CA LEU A 137 -0.01 8.10 -16.65
C LEU A 137 0.13 8.77 -15.27
N GLY A 138 0.30 7.99 -14.21
CA GLY A 138 0.53 8.50 -12.85
C GLY A 138 1.80 9.33 -12.72
N ILE A 139 2.91 8.88 -13.32
CA ILE A 139 4.16 9.66 -13.37
C ILE A 139 3.92 10.99 -14.10
N LEU A 140 3.35 10.92 -15.29
CA LEU A 140 3.14 12.09 -16.14
C LEU A 140 2.19 13.12 -15.52
N PHE A 141 1.14 12.68 -14.83
CA PHE A 141 0.21 13.58 -14.14
C PHE A 141 0.81 14.21 -12.88
N LEU A 142 1.78 13.55 -12.22
CA LEU A 142 2.37 14.11 -11.00
C LEU A 142 3.42 15.18 -11.28
N ILE A 143 4.26 15.01 -12.30
CA ILE A 143 5.40 15.92 -12.56
C ILE A 143 4.99 17.40 -12.55
N PRO A 144 3.88 17.84 -13.20
CA PRO A 144 3.44 19.24 -13.13
C PRO A 144 3.17 19.76 -11.71
N PHE A 145 2.83 18.87 -10.78
CA PHE A 145 2.52 19.24 -9.40
C PHE A 145 3.74 19.14 -8.45
N ARG A 146 4.89 18.64 -8.93
CA ARG A 146 6.10 18.50 -8.12
C ARG A 146 6.49 19.81 -7.40
N LYS A 147 6.56 20.91 -8.14
CA LYS A 147 6.94 22.21 -7.57
C LYS A 147 6.04 22.59 -6.41
N TYR A 148 4.73 22.41 -6.56
CA TYR A 148 3.77 22.70 -5.50
C TYR A 148 4.02 21.88 -4.25
N PHE A 149 3.98 20.53 -4.35
CA PHE A 149 4.07 19.66 -3.18
C PHE A 149 5.46 19.65 -2.56
N VAL A 150 6.51 19.67 -3.37
CA VAL A 150 7.89 19.41 -2.90
C VAL A 150 8.59 20.71 -2.48
N LYS A 151 8.42 21.80 -3.25
CA LYS A 151 9.16 23.05 -3.06
C LYS A 151 8.34 24.15 -2.40
N GLU A 152 7.16 24.51 -2.94
CA GLU A 152 6.36 25.63 -2.42
C GLU A 152 5.71 25.33 -1.06
N MET A 153 5.36 24.05 -0.82
CA MET A 153 4.84 23.58 0.47
C MET A 153 5.96 23.05 1.40
N HIS A 154 7.20 23.56 1.22
CA HIS A 154 8.33 23.20 2.09
C HIS A 154 8.02 23.52 3.55
N GLY A 155 8.21 22.54 4.42
CA GLY A 155 7.94 22.64 5.86
C GLY A 155 6.48 22.61 6.28
N LYS A 156 5.51 22.77 5.34
CA LYS A 156 4.08 22.66 5.63
C LYS A 156 3.57 21.23 5.67
N TYR A 157 4.18 20.36 4.86
CA TYR A 157 3.87 18.95 4.82
C TYR A 157 4.97 18.13 5.49
N PRO A 158 4.64 17.24 6.43
CA PRO A 158 5.61 16.47 7.20
C PRO A 158 6.34 15.39 6.40
N PHE A 159 5.72 14.85 5.33
CA PHE A 159 6.28 13.76 4.52
C PHE A 159 6.93 12.66 5.37
N PRO A 160 6.18 11.96 6.24
CA PRO A 160 6.79 11.11 7.27
C PRO A 160 7.64 9.97 6.69
N GLU A 161 7.20 9.36 5.59
CA GLU A 161 7.96 8.30 4.91
C GLU A 161 9.23 8.84 4.23
N ALA A 162 9.13 9.98 3.52
CA ALA A 162 10.30 10.60 2.91
C ALA A 162 11.32 11.03 3.97
N THR A 163 10.86 11.52 5.12
CA THR A 163 11.71 11.88 6.25
C THR A 163 12.50 10.68 6.76
N ALA A 164 11.82 9.57 7.05
CA ALA A 164 12.46 8.34 7.53
C ALA A 164 13.45 7.76 6.50
N THR A 165 13.05 7.70 5.23
CA THR A 165 13.90 7.19 4.14
C THR A 165 15.13 8.07 3.92
N THR A 166 14.96 9.40 3.97
CA THR A 166 16.10 10.34 3.83
C THR A 166 17.08 10.20 4.98
N GLN A 167 16.59 10.07 6.22
CA GLN A 167 17.46 9.83 7.38
C GLN A 167 18.28 8.55 7.22
N VAL A 168 17.67 7.47 6.71
CA VAL A 168 18.39 6.22 6.43
C VAL A 168 19.46 6.42 5.37
N LEU A 169 19.16 7.08 4.26
CA LEU A 169 20.12 7.34 3.17
C LEU A 169 21.31 8.17 3.65
N VAL A 170 21.05 9.19 4.45
CA VAL A 170 22.08 10.13 4.94
C VAL A 170 22.92 9.50 6.07
N SER A 171 22.27 8.87 7.06
CA SER A 171 22.97 8.22 8.18
C SER A 171 23.79 7.02 7.72
N GLY A 172 23.37 6.37 6.67
CA GLY A 172 24.03 5.20 6.12
C GLY A 172 25.39 5.48 5.47
N GLU A 173 25.71 6.72 5.12
CA GLU A 173 27.08 7.12 4.75
C GLU A 173 28.06 7.03 5.92
N GLY A 174 27.56 6.93 7.18
CA GLY A 174 28.37 6.87 8.41
C GLY A 174 28.66 5.48 8.98
N GLY A 175 28.08 4.38 8.44
CA GLY A 175 28.42 3.02 8.90
C GLY A 175 27.23 2.05 9.07
N GLY A 176 27.44 0.81 8.64
CA GLY A 176 26.48 -0.25 8.34
C GLY A 176 25.70 -0.95 9.47
N ASN A 177 25.53 -0.39 10.67
CA ASN A 177 24.83 -1.09 11.78
C ASN A 177 23.31 -1.25 11.52
N ASN A 178 22.69 -0.32 10.80
CA ASN A 178 21.27 -0.36 10.47
C ASN A 178 20.95 -1.46 9.44
N ALA A 179 21.83 -1.63 8.43
CA ALA A 179 21.69 -2.71 7.46
C ALA A 179 21.81 -4.10 8.12
N LYS A 180 22.71 -4.27 9.09
CA LYS A 180 22.85 -5.52 9.85
C LYS A 180 21.58 -5.84 10.65
N THR A 181 20.99 -4.85 11.30
CA THR A 181 19.75 -5.02 12.07
C THR A 181 18.60 -5.43 11.14
N LEU A 182 18.46 -4.77 9.97
CA LEU A 182 17.43 -5.10 8.98
C LEU A 182 17.58 -6.53 8.45
N ILE A 183 18.79 -6.92 8.03
CA ILE A 183 19.05 -8.25 7.48
C ILE A 183 18.79 -9.33 8.54
N LEU A 184 19.30 -9.13 9.77
CA LEU A 184 19.10 -10.10 10.85
C LEU A 184 17.61 -10.26 11.20
N SER A 185 16.88 -9.17 11.33
CA SER A 185 15.43 -9.21 11.59
C SER A 185 14.66 -9.78 10.40
N GLY A 186 15.10 -9.50 9.16
CA GLY A 186 14.55 -10.11 7.95
C GLY A 186 14.74 -11.63 7.91
N LEU A 187 15.90 -12.12 8.32
CA LEU A 187 16.14 -13.56 8.45
C LEU A 187 15.27 -14.19 9.54
N VAL A 188 15.17 -13.56 10.71
CA VAL A 188 14.34 -14.08 11.82
C VAL A 188 12.86 -14.11 11.42
N GLY A 189 12.31 -12.98 10.96
CA GLY A 189 10.91 -12.89 10.53
C GLY A 189 10.61 -13.78 9.32
N GLY A 190 11.54 -13.81 8.36
CA GLY A 190 11.41 -14.63 7.16
C GLY A 190 11.41 -16.13 7.48
N LEU A 191 12.35 -16.61 8.29
CA LEU A 191 12.38 -18.03 8.72
C LEU A 191 11.13 -18.39 9.54
N TYR A 192 10.69 -17.49 10.41
CA TYR A 192 9.47 -17.66 11.19
C TYR A 192 8.25 -17.88 10.30
N ASP A 193 7.98 -16.97 9.37
CA ASP A 193 6.84 -17.07 8.44
C ASP A 193 7.01 -18.24 7.44
N PHE A 194 8.25 -18.57 7.04
CA PHE A 194 8.53 -19.71 6.20
C PHE A 194 8.18 -21.04 6.86
N ILE A 195 8.51 -21.19 8.14
CA ILE A 195 8.20 -22.41 8.93
C ILE A 195 6.67 -22.57 9.01
N ILE A 196 5.92 -21.50 9.25
CA ILE A 196 4.46 -21.53 9.25
C ILE A 196 3.93 -21.94 7.86
N ALA A 197 4.32 -21.20 6.84
CA ALA A 197 3.73 -21.31 5.50
C ALA A 197 4.11 -22.62 4.78
N THR A 198 5.32 -23.14 5.02
CA THR A 198 5.86 -24.29 4.29
C THR A 198 5.67 -25.59 5.04
N PHE A 199 5.94 -25.61 6.35
CA PHE A 199 5.88 -26.81 7.16
C PHE A 199 4.59 -26.94 7.99
N GLY A 200 3.88 -25.84 8.28
CA GLY A 200 2.71 -25.87 9.17
C GLY A 200 3.07 -26.29 10.59
N ALA A 201 4.29 -25.96 11.07
CA ALA A 201 4.76 -26.37 12.38
C ALA A 201 3.89 -25.83 13.53
N TRP A 202 3.27 -24.68 13.33
CA TRP A 202 2.21 -24.12 14.16
C TRP A 202 1.21 -23.37 13.29
N SER A 203 0.03 -23.07 13.86
CA SER A 203 -1.03 -22.38 13.12
C SER A 203 -0.69 -20.91 12.88
N GLU A 204 -1.02 -20.43 11.69
CA GLU A 204 -0.91 -19.02 11.37
C GLU A 204 -1.95 -18.15 12.10
N THR A 205 -3.10 -18.76 12.46
CA THR A 205 -4.18 -18.07 13.17
C THR A 205 -4.55 -18.83 14.43
N ILE A 206 -4.66 -18.11 15.54
CA ILE A 206 -5.17 -18.60 16.81
C ILE A 206 -6.60 -18.09 16.95
N THR A 207 -7.53 -18.99 17.38
CA THR A 207 -8.94 -18.61 17.57
C THR A 207 -9.37 -18.87 19.01
N THR A 208 -10.36 -18.10 19.49
CA THR A 208 -10.97 -18.36 20.80
C THR A 208 -11.73 -19.68 20.84
N THR A 209 -12.07 -20.25 19.70
CA THR A 209 -12.79 -21.51 19.57
C THR A 209 -11.96 -22.74 19.94
N VAL A 210 -10.64 -22.61 20.14
CA VAL A 210 -9.76 -23.66 20.68
C VAL A 210 -10.21 -24.12 22.08
N THR A 211 -10.83 -23.23 22.84
CA THR A 211 -11.36 -23.57 24.18
C THR A 211 -12.83 -23.95 24.10
N SER A 212 -13.27 -24.92 24.91
CA SER A 212 -14.69 -25.33 24.96
C SER A 212 -15.64 -24.19 25.32
N VAL A 213 -15.20 -23.25 26.15
CA VAL A 213 -15.95 -22.04 26.50
C VAL A 213 -16.07 -21.11 25.30
N GLY A 214 -14.96 -20.89 24.58
CA GLY A 214 -14.94 -20.06 23.38
C GLY A 214 -15.80 -20.65 22.26
N GLN A 215 -15.78 -21.97 22.08
CA GLN A 215 -16.66 -22.66 21.12
C GLN A 215 -18.14 -22.45 21.46
N HIS A 216 -18.51 -22.61 22.73
CA HIS A 216 -19.90 -22.39 23.18
C HIS A 216 -20.36 -20.94 22.95
N ILE A 217 -19.49 -19.96 23.17
CA ILE A 217 -19.78 -18.55 22.90
C ILE A 217 -19.93 -18.31 21.38
N ALA A 218 -19.05 -18.90 20.57
CA ALA A 218 -19.10 -18.81 19.11
C ALA A 218 -20.40 -19.40 18.55
N ASP A 219 -20.84 -20.55 19.06
CA ASP A 219 -22.05 -21.23 18.60
C ASP A 219 -23.31 -20.44 18.98
N LYS A 220 -23.40 -19.95 20.23
CA LYS A 220 -24.61 -19.24 20.72
C LYS A 220 -24.65 -17.76 20.35
N ALA A 221 -23.56 -17.04 20.58
CA ALA A 221 -23.50 -15.59 20.44
C ALA A 221 -22.81 -15.13 19.16
N LYS A 222 -22.23 -16.04 18.37
CA LYS A 222 -21.44 -15.73 17.16
C LYS A 222 -20.25 -14.80 17.43
N VAL A 223 -19.75 -14.76 18.67
CA VAL A 223 -18.58 -13.99 19.06
C VAL A 223 -17.33 -14.84 18.91
N VAL A 224 -16.45 -14.44 18.00
CA VAL A 224 -15.16 -15.10 17.76
C VAL A 224 -14.06 -14.05 17.68
N LEU A 225 -12.98 -14.23 18.43
CA LEU A 225 -11.75 -13.48 18.26
C LEU A 225 -10.70 -14.36 17.60
N LYS A 226 -9.97 -13.79 16.64
CA LYS A 226 -8.92 -14.45 15.89
C LYS A 226 -7.70 -13.57 15.84
N LEU A 227 -6.51 -14.17 15.94
CA LEU A 227 -5.22 -13.48 15.91
C LEU A 227 -4.28 -14.18 14.93
N ASN A 228 -3.85 -13.49 13.88
CA ASN A 228 -2.78 -13.97 13.02
C ASN A 228 -1.42 -13.80 13.71
N THR A 229 -0.60 -14.85 13.70
CA THR A 229 0.69 -14.93 14.38
C THR A 229 1.88 -14.60 13.48
N GLY A 230 1.65 -14.17 12.23
CA GLY A 230 2.69 -13.89 11.26
C GLY A 230 3.60 -12.73 11.66
N ALA A 231 4.90 -12.91 11.44
CA ALA A 231 5.91 -11.89 11.74
C ALA A 231 5.73 -10.63 10.90
N ALA A 232 5.39 -10.79 9.62
CA ALA A 232 5.15 -9.68 8.72
C ALA A 232 3.95 -8.80 9.17
N VAL A 233 2.87 -9.42 9.66
CA VAL A 233 1.68 -8.70 10.12
C VAL A 233 1.95 -7.97 11.44
N LEU A 234 2.70 -8.59 12.37
CA LEU A 234 3.18 -7.94 13.60
C LEU A 234 4.04 -6.72 13.29
N GLY A 235 4.98 -6.85 12.35
CA GLY A 235 5.84 -5.76 11.88
C GLY A 235 5.02 -4.62 11.27
N LEU A 236 4.01 -4.92 10.47
CA LEU A 236 3.10 -3.92 9.91
C LEU A 236 2.39 -3.13 11.01
N GLY A 237 1.91 -3.80 12.06
CA GLY A 237 1.30 -3.15 13.21
C GLY A 237 2.24 -2.17 13.93
N TYR A 238 3.51 -2.53 14.06
CA TYR A 238 4.54 -1.65 14.64
C TYR A 238 4.70 -0.35 13.84
N ILE A 239 4.75 -0.45 12.50
CA ILE A 239 4.90 0.71 11.61
C ILE A 239 3.65 1.58 11.60
N VAL A 240 2.46 0.98 11.55
CA VAL A 240 1.17 1.68 11.60
C VAL A 240 1.02 2.49 12.90
N GLY A 241 1.57 1.98 13.99
CA GLY A 241 1.55 2.61 15.30
C GLY A 241 0.21 2.47 16.04
N LEU A 242 0.26 2.67 17.37
CA LEU A 242 -0.88 2.38 18.26
C LEU A 242 -2.15 3.15 17.89
N LYS A 243 -2.05 4.43 17.55
CA LYS A 243 -3.22 5.28 17.28
C LYS A 243 -4.08 4.74 16.13
N TYR A 244 -3.47 4.48 14.98
CA TYR A 244 -4.20 3.99 13.80
C TYR A 244 -4.59 2.51 13.94
N ALA A 245 -3.71 1.68 14.51
CA ALA A 245 -4.02 0.29 14.81
C ALA A 245 -5.24 0.16 15.74
N PHE A 246 -5.34 1.02 16.76
CA PHE A 246 -6.49 1.07 17.66
C PHE A 246 -7.78 1.46 16.93
N ILE A 247 -7.74 2.48 16.06
CA ILE A 247 -8.91 2.90 15.27
C ILE A 247 -9.39 1.77 14.34
N ILE A 248 -8.45 1.07 13.68
CA ILE A 248 -8.76 -0.09 12.83
C ILE A 248 -9.42 -1.20 13.67
N CYS A 249 -8.83 -1.53 14.82
CA CYS A 249 -9.40 -2.55 15.72
C CYS A 249 -10.76 -2.16 16.28
N CYS A 250 -11.02 -0.89 16.56
CA CYS A 250 -12.36 -0.44 16.96
C CYS A 250 -13.40 -0.73 15.88
N GLY A 251 -13.07 -0.56 14.59
CA GLY A 251 -13.91 -0.98 13.48
C GLY A 251 -14.19 -2.48 13.47
N SER A 252 -13.15 -3.29 13.68
CA SER A 252 -13.29 -4.76 13.80
C SER A 252 -14.14 -5.17 15.00
N PHE A 253 -13.91 -4.58 16.16
CA PHE A 253 -14.69 -4.88 17.36
C PHE A 253 -16.16 -4.52 17.19
N LEU A 254 -16.46 -3.39 16.54
CA LEU A 254 -17.85 -3.04 16.22
C LEU A 254 -18.53 -4.13 15.39
N VAL A 255 -17.84 -4.68 14.40
CA VAL A 255 -18.40 -5.73 13.53
C VAL A 255 -18.49 -7.07 14.27
N TRP A 256 -17.37 -7.55 14.82
CA TRP A 256 -17.28 -8.91 15.35
C TRP A 256 -17.87 -9.10 16.75
N LEU A 257 -17.92 -8.05 17.57
CA LEU A 257 -18.46 -8.13 18.93
C LEU A 257 -19.83 -7.49 19.09
N VAL A 258 -20.27 -6.67 18.13
CA VAL A 258 -21.58 -5.99 18.22
C VAL A 258 -22.48 -6.35 17.05
N ILE A 259 -22.08 -6.06 15.81
CA ILE A 259 -22.96 -6.21 14.65
C ILE A 259 -23.32 -7.67 14.39
N ILE A 260 -22.33 -8.57 14.31
CA ILE A 260 -22.58 -10.00 14.05
C ILE A 260 -23.44 -10.64 15.15
N PRO A 261 -23.15 -10.49 16.45
CA PRO A 261 -24.02 -10.98 17.51
C PRO A 261 -25.43 -10.37 17.47
N LEU A 262 -25.53 -9.08 17.19
CA LEU A 262 -26.82 -8.40 17.10
C LEU A 262 -27.67 -8.91 15.93
N MET A 263 -27.04 -9.17 14.78
CA MET A 263 -27.72 -9.79 13.63
C MET A 263 -28.25 -11.18 13.97
N ASN A 264 -27.46 -12.00 14.65
CA ASN A 264 -27.88 -13.31 15.11
C ASN A 264 -29.04 -13.22 16.13
N LEU A 265 -28.99 -12.24 17.04
CA LEU A 265 -30.04 -12.05 18.05
C LEU A 265 -31.39 -11.62 17.44
N ILE A 266 -31.35 -10.71 16.45
CA ILE A 266 -32.57 -10.13 15.87
C ILE A 266 -33.14 -11.01 14.75
N TRP A 267 -32.27 -11.55 13.90
CA TRP A 267 -32.68 -12.26 12.68
C TRP A 267 -32.19 -13.72 12.62
N GLY A 268 -31.75 -14.30 13.70
CA GLY A 268 -31.17 -15.65 13.75
C GLY A 268 -32.06 -16.74 13.12
N GLY A 269 -33.39 -16.64 13.27
CA GLY A 269 -34.34 -17.59 12.69
C GLY A 269 -34.76 -17.27 11.24
N GLN A 270 -34.19 -16.24 10.58
CA GLN A 270 -34.62 -15.77 9.26
C GLN A 270 -33.52 -16.05 8.21
N VAL A 271 -33.97 -16.33 6.99
CA VAL A 271 -33.16 -16.33 5.78
C VAL A 271 -33.24 -14.95 5.15
N ILE A 272 -32.13 -14.24 5.07
CA ILE A 272 -32.06 -12.91 4.50
C ILE A 272 -31.10 -12.94 3.31
N ASP A 273 -31.62 -12.86 2.10
CA ASP A 273 -30.83 -12.76 0.87
C ASP A 273 -30.96 -11.34 0.28
N LEU A 274 -30.06 -10.44 0.69
CA LEU A 274 -30.06 -9.05 0.24
C LEU A 274 -29.50 -8.86 -1.17
N MET A 275 -28.81 -9.87 -1.70
CA MET A 275 -28.07 -9.77 -2.97
C MET A 275 -28.63 -10.71 -4.05
N ASN A 276 -29.72 -11.44 -3.76
CA ASN A 276 -30.21 -12.53 -4.62
C ASN A 276 -29.13 -13.55 -4.96
N SER A 277 -28.27 -13.86 -3.98
CA SER A 277 -27.14 -14.78 -4.10
C SER A 277 -27.54 -16.25 -3.90
N GLY A 278 -28.82 -16.52 -3.62
CA GLY A 278 -29.34 -17.87 -3.40
C GLY A 278 -29.06 -18.41 -1.99
N ILE A 279 -28.89 -17.56 -1.00
CA ILE A 279 -28.72 -17.94 0.41
C ILE A 279 -29.98 -18.66 0.90
N THR A 280 -29.82 -19.90 1.37
CA THR A 280 -30.93 -20.74 1.90
C THR A 280 -30.79 -20.99 3.40
N GLN A 281 -29.64 -20.68 4.00
CA GLN A 281 -29.37 -20.84 5.43
C GLN A 281 -29.92 -19.69 6.25
N THR A 282 -30.42 -20.00 7.46
CA THR A 282 -30.77 -18.94 8.42
C THR A 282 -29.52 -18.29 8.99
N ILE A 283 -29.59 -17.04 9.43
CA ILE A 283 -28.46 -16.34 10.06
C ILE A 283 -27.95 -17.10 11.28
N GLY A 284 -28.84 -17.76 12.05
CA GLY A 284 -28.47 -18.55 13.21
C GLY A 284 -27.68 -19.82 12.89
N ASP A 285 -27.87 -20.40 11.71
CA ASP A 285 -27.14 -21.58 11.25
C ASP A 285 -25.79 -21.22 10.63
N MET A 286 -25.57 -19.96 10.28
CA MET A 286 -24.30 -19.47 9.73
C MET A 286 -23.24 -19.37 10.81
N SER A 287 -21.97 -19.60 10.43
CA SER A 287 -20.83 -19.23 11.26
C SER A 287 -20.64 -17.71 11.31
N ALA A 288 -19.89 -17.21 12.32
CA ALA A 288 -19.55 -15.80 12.40
C ALA A 288 -18.82 -15.30 11.13
N ASP A 289 -17.97 -16.14 10.53
CA ASP A 289 -17.26 -15.84 9.28
C ASP A 289 -18.20 -15.72 8.07
N GLN A 290 -19.22 -16.57 8.01
CA GLN A 290 -20.24 -16.49 6.96
C GLN A 290 -21.08 -15.22 7.11
N ILE A 291 -21.54 -14.89 8.33
CA ILE A 291 -22.27 -13.63 8.59
C ILE A 291 -21.39 -12.42 8.25
N PHE A 292 -20.10 -12.48 8.57
CA PHE A 292 -19.16 -11.44 8.18
C PHE A 292 -19.08 -11.29 6.67
N LYS A 293 -18.88 -12.39 5.94
CA LYS A 293 -18.70 -12.38 4.47
C LYS A 293 -19.97 -11.91 3.74
N GLU A 294 -21.14 -12.38 4.16
CA GLU A 294 -22.40 -12.13 3.44
C GLU A 294 -23.03 -10.77 3.80
N TYR A 295 -22.80 -10.27 5.02
CA TYR A 295 -23.50 -9.05 5.49
C TYR A 295 -22.54 -8.00 6.05
N ALA A 296 -21.84 -8.30 7.12
CA ALA A 296 -21.20 -7.27 7.93
C ALA A 296 -20.07 -6.52 7.21
N ARG A 297 -19.28 -7.18 6.37
CA ARG A 297 -18.23 -6.53 5.58
C ARG A 297 -18.75 -5.47 4.60
N HIS A 298 -20.00 -5.59 4.14
CA HIS A 298 -20.62 -4.62 3.24
C HIS A 298 -20.84 -3.26 3.92
N ILE A 299 -21.02 -3.24 5.23
CA ILE A 299 -21.03 -2.01 6.01
C ILE A 299 -19.66 -1.33 5.92
N GLY A 300 -18.57 -2.10 6.05
CA GLY A 300 -17.21 -1.59 5.84
C GLY A 300 -16.99 -1.01 4.44
N ILE A 301 -17.49 -1.67 3.39
CA ILE A 301 -17.42 -1.18 2.00
C ILE A 301 -18.08 0.19 1.86
N GLY A 302 -19.31 0.36 2.37
CA GLY A 302 -20.01 1.64 2.36
C GLY A 302 -19.24 2.75 3.10
N GLY A 303 -18.64 2.39 4.24
CA GLY A 303 -17.78 3.29 5.01
C GLY A 303 -16.52 3.73 4.25
N ILE A 304 -15.83 2.79 3.59
CA ILE A 304 -14.62 3.07 2.78
C ILE A 304 -14.96 3.99 1.61
N ALA A 305 -16.04 3.70 0.86
CA ALA A 305 -16.47 4.51 -0.26
C ALA A 305 -16.78 5.95 0.17
N THR A 306 -17.54 6.10 1.25
CA THR A 306 -17.92 7.42 1.78
C THR A 306 -16.72 8.18 2.32
N ALA A 307 -15.79 7.52 3.01
CA ALA A 307 -14.54 8.12 3.47
C ALA A 307 -13.68 8.60 2.29
N GLY A 308 -13.67 7.86 1.17
CA GLY A 308 -13.03 8.26 -0.08
C GLY A 308 -13.61 9.55 -0.66
N ILE A 309 -14.96 9.65 -0.75
CA ILE A 309 -15.65 10.87 -1.20
C ILE A 309 -15.31 12.08 -0.32
N ILE A 310 -15.38 11.90 1.00
CA ILE A 310 -15.07 12.96 1.95
C ILE A 310 -13.62 13.41 1.80
N GLY A 311 -12.69 12.48 1.55
CA GLY A 311 -11.28 12.78 1.27
C GLY A 311 -11.10 13.67 0.03
N ILE A 312 -11.80 13.39 -1.06
CA ILE A 312 -11.78 14.20 -2.29
C ILE A 312 -12.33 15.60 -2.01
N ILE A 313 -13.49 15.70 -1.35
CA ILE A 313 -14.11 16.99 -1.02
C ILE A 313 -13.17 17.86 -0.18
N LYS A 314 -12.52 17.28 0.85
CA LYS A 314 -11.56 17.98 1.71
C LYS A 314 -10.32 18.44 0.95
N SER A 315 -9.90 17.70 -0.08
CA SER A 315 -8.71 18.02 -0.88
C SER A 315 -8.99 18.98 -2.04
N PHE A 316 -10.25 19.41 -2.27
CA PHE A 316 -10.61 20.23 -3.42
C PHE A 316 -9.86 21.56 -3.49
N GLY A 317 -9.61 22.21 -2.36
CA GLY A 317 -8.81 23.44 -2.28
C GLY A 317 -7.35 23.24 -2.74
N VAL A 318 -6.76 22.10 -2.37
CA VAL A 318 -5.41 21.73 -2.78
C VAL A 318 -5.36 21.45 -4.28
N ILE A 319 -6.35 20.72 -4.82
CA ILE A 319 -6.49 20.46 -6.26
C ILE A 319 -6.51 21.77 -7.02
N LYS A 320 -7.35 22.72 -6.61
CA LYS A 320 -7.47 24.04 -7.27
C LYS A 320 -6.14 24.80 -7.27
N SER A 321 -5.43 24.81 -6.14
CA SER A 321 -4.13 25.50 -6.03
C SER A 321 -3.05 24.84 -6.88
N ALA A 322 -2.96 23.52 -6.84
CA ALA A 322 -1.97 22.77 -7.61
C ALA A 322 -2.21 22.88 -9.13
N VAL A 323 -3.47 22.81 -9.58
CA VAL A 323 -3.84 23.04 -10.99
C VAL A 323 -3.53 24.47 -11.43
N GLY A 324 -3.80 25.46 -10.57
CA GLY A 324 -3.49 26.87 -10.86
C GLY A 324 -2.00 27.09 -11.11
N LEU A 325 -1.13 26.47 -10.31
CA LEU A 325 0.32 26.55 -10.48
C LEU A 325 0.79 25.83 -11.75
N ALA A 326 0.30 24.62 -12.00
CA ALA A 326 0.62 23.90 -13.23
C ALA A 326 0.20 24.70 -14.47
N ALA A 327 -0.98 25.33 -14.48
CA ALA A 327 -1.43 26.19 -15.57
C ALA A 327 -0.55 27.42 -15.75
N SER A 328 -0.04 28.03 -14.67
CA SER A 328 0.88 29.18 -14.74
C SER A 328 2.22 28.83 -15.40
N GLU A 329 2.71 27.61 -15.19
CA GLU A 329 3.92 27.11 -15.86
C GLU A 329 3.72 26.94 -17.39
N PHE A 330 2.51 26.56 -17.84
CA PHE A 330 2.17 26.48 -19.27
C PHE A 330 2.15 27.86 -19.96
N THR A 331 1.80 28.93 -19.24
CA THR A 331 1.62 30.29 -19.81
C THR A 331 2.90 31.12 -19.80
N LYS A 332 3.99 30.63 -19.18
CA LYS A 332 5.28 31.33 -19.25
C LYS A 332 5.80 31.39 -20.68
N LYS A 333 5.96 32.61 -21.20
CA LYS A 333 6.47 32.85 -22.56
C LYS A 333 7.88 32.27 -22.73
N PRO A 334 8.17 31.60 -23.86
CA PRO A 334 9.53 31.20 -24.22
C PRO A 334 10.34 32.49 -24.44
N GLY A 335 11.26 32.83 -23.55
CA GLY A 335 12.10 34.02 -23.68
C GLY A 335 12.32 34.84 -22.41
N ALA A 336 11.65 34.57 -21.30
CA ALA A 336 12.10 35.08 -20.01
C ALA A 336 13.50 34.48 -19.74
N LYS A 337 14.49 35.36 -19.46
CA LYS A 337 15.88 34.98 -19.15
C LYS A 337 15.84 33.75 -18.24
N VAL A 338 16.30 32.61 -18.78
CA VAL A 338 16.57 31.44 -18.00
C VAL A 338 17.73 31.85 -17.09
N GLU A 339 17.43 32.31 -15.88
CA GLU A 339 18.40 32.24 -14.79
C GLU A 339 18.90 30.80 -14.78
N ALA A 340 20.21 30.61 -14.71
CA ALA A 340 20.82 29.29 -14.73
C ALA A 340 20.07 28.41 -13.74
N CYS A 341 19.22 27.50 -14.25
CA CYS A 341 18.38 26.66 -13.43
C CYS A 341 19.32 25.68 -12.74
N ASP A 342 19.32 25.68 -11.42
CA ASP A 342 20.09 24.71 -10.68
C ASP A 342 19.64 23.30 -11.07
N ARG A 343 20.59 22.35 -11.13
CA ARG A 343 20.36 20.94 -11.43
C ARG A 343 19.18 20.35 -10.63
N THR A 344 18.99 20.80 -9.41
CA THR A 344 17.95 20.36 -8.47
C THR A 344 16.55 20.88 -8.80
N ASP A 345 16.43 21.79 -9.75
CA ASP A 345 15.16 22.32 -10.26
C ASP A 345 14.87 21.87 -11.70
N GLU A 346 15.72 21.04 -12.30
CA GLU A 346 15.56 20.54 -13.66
C GLU A 346 14.55 19.39 -13.71
N ASP A 347 13.32 19.67 -14.12
CA ASP A 347 12.28 18.69 -14.43
C ASP A 347 12.30 18.29 -15.91
N MET A 348 11.55 17.26 -16.28
CA MET A 348 11.24 16.99 -17.67
C MET A 348 10.55 18.21 -18.32
N PRO A 349 10.89 18.55 -19.59
CA PRO A 349 10.25 19.67 -20.26
C PRO A 349 8.73 19.52 -20.32
N MET A 350 7.99 20.57 -19.95
CA MET A 350 6.52 20.53 -19.91
C MET A 350 5.89 20.11 -21.24
N LYS A 351 6.51 20.50 -22.37
CA LYS A 351 6.07 20.05 -23.71
C LYS A 351 6.15 18.53 -23.86
N SER A 352 7.23 17.92 -23.36
CA SER A 352 7.41 16.46 -23.40
C SER A 352 6.40 15.75 -22.50
N ILE A 353 6.05 16.35 -21.35
CA ILE A 353 5.04 15.80 -20.42
C ILE A 353 3.66 15.81 -21.08
N VAL A 354 3.24 16.93 -21.66
CA VAL A 354 1.94 17.03 -22.35
C VAL A 354 1.87 16.06 -23.52
N PHE A 355 2.93 16.01 -24.34
CA PHE A 355 3.01 15.06 -25.45
C PHE A 355 2.95 13.62 -24.95
N GLY A 356 3.66 13.32 -23.86
CA GLY A 356 3.60 12.00 -23.20
C GLY A 356 2.20 11.65 -22.69
N ILE A 357 1.48 12.60 -22.08
CA ILE A 357 0.09 12.40 -21.64
C ILE A 357 -0.82 12.07 -22.83
N VAL A 358 -0.70 12.81 -23.93
CA VAL A 358 -1.50 12.55 -25.14
C VAL A 358 -1.19 11.16 -25.69
N ILE A 359 0.08 10.79 -25.79
CA ILE A 359 0.48 9.45 -26.25
C ILE A 359 -0.04 8.36 -25.31
N ALA A 360 0.07 8.55 -23.99
CA ALA A 360 -0.42 7.59 -23.01
C ALA A 360 -1.94 7.40 -23.12
N LEU A 361 -2.72 8.48 -23.26
CA LEU A 361 -4.17 8.40 -23.44
C LEU A 361 -4.54 7.75 -24.78
N LEU A 362 -3.81 8.02 -25.86
CA LEU A 362 -4.00 7.34 -27.15
C LEU A 362 -3.65 5.86 -27.07
N ALA A 363 -2.58 5.49 -26.34
CA ALA A 363 -2.21 4.11 -26.11
C ALA A 363 -3.28 3.37 -25.28
N ILE A 364 -3.85 4.03 -24.26
CA ILE A 364 -4.97 3.49 -23.46
C ILE A 364 -6.22 3.33 -24.34
N PHE A 365 -6.51 4.29 -25.21
CA PHE A 365 -7.60 4.17 -26.19
C PHE A 365 -7.41 2.97 -27.11
N ALA A 366 -6.23 2.85 -27.72
CA ALA A 366 -5.89 1.72 -28.57
C ALA A 366 -5.96 0.38 -27.79
N PHE A 367 -5.49 0.37 -26.57
CA PHE A 367 -5.58 -0.81 -25.69
C PHE A 367 -7.03 -1.21 -25.41
N PHE A 368 -7.92 -0.26 -25.09
CA PHE A 368 -9.32 -0.57 -24.84
C PHE A 368 -10.05 -1.01 -26.11
N ALA A 369 -9.82 -0.33 -27.25
CA ALA A 369 -10.50 -0.59 -28.51
C ALA A 369 -10.00 -1.87 -29.22
N LEU A 370 -8.68 -2.14 -29.19
CA LEU A 370 -8.05 -3.22 -29.92
C LEU A 370 -7.65 -4.40 -29.04
N GLY A 371 -7.50 -4.16 -27.72
CA GLY A 371 -7.08 -5.17 -26.74
C GLY A 371 -8.22 -6.05 -26.22
N GLY A 372 -9.44 -5.93 -26.77
CA GLY A 372 -10.60 -6.73 -26.34
C GLY A 372 -11.13 -6.39 -24.95
N VAL A 373 -10.87 -5.18 -24.47
CA VAL A 373 -11.35 -4.72 -23.15
C VAL A 373 -12.83 -4.31 -23.23
N VAL A 374 -13.22 -3.67 -24.34
CA VAL A 374 -14.59 -3.21 -24.61
C VAL A 374 -15.03 -3.65 -26.01
N GLU A 375 -16.37 -3.67 -26.23
CA GLU A 375 -16.95 -4.16 -27.47
C GLU A 375 -16.97 -3.11 -28.60
N ASN A 376 -17.07 -1.82 -28.23
CA ASN A 376 -17.26 -0.72 -29.16
C ASN A 376 -16.24 0.40 -28.97
N ILE A 377 -15.89 1.07 -30.06
CA ILE A 377 -15.01 2.25 -30.06
C ILE A 377 -15.56 3.37 -29.16
N TRP A 378 -16.88 3.54 -29.12
CA TRP A 378 -17.53 4.52 -28.26
C TRP A 378 -17.31 4.22 -26.76
N GLN A 379 -17.40 2.97 -26.38
CA GLN A 379 -17.12 2.52 -25.00
C GLN A 379 -15.63 2.72 -24.66
N ALA A 380 -14.71 2.51 -25.63
CA ALA A 380 -13.30 2.81 -25.45
C ALA A 380 -13.06 4.31 -25.19
N LEU A 381 -13.73 5.20 -25.94
CA LEU A 381 -13.64 6.63 -25.73
C LEU A 381 -14.12 7.03 -24.34
N VAL A 382 -15.27 6.51 -23.90
CA VAL A 382 -15.79 6.73 -22.56
C VAL A 382 -14.84 6.20 -21.49
N GLY A 383 -14.25 5.01 -21.68
CA GLY A 383 -13.23 4.45 -20.79
C GLY A 383 -12.00 5.34 -20.65
N VAL A 384 -11.49 5.91 -21.74
CA VAL A 384 -10.35 6.85 -21.71
C VAL A 384 -10.71 8.15 -21.01
N LEU A 385 -11.92 8.67 -21.20
CA LEU A 385 -12.38 9.85 -20.48
C LEU A 385 -12.47 9.60 -18.96
N ILE A 386 -12.99 8.43 -18.56
CA ILE A 386 -13.01 8.01 -17.15
C ILE A 386 -11.57 7.98 -16.60
N VAL A 387 -10.66 7.28 -17.30
CA VAL A 387 -9.26 7.19 -16.88
C VAL A 387 -8.61 8.56 -16.78
N GLY A 388 -8.72 9.39 -17.82
CA GLY A 388 -8.07 10.68 -17.87
C GLY A 388 -8.52 11.63 -16.76
N ILE A 389 -9.84 11.76 -16.58
CA ILE A 389 -10.42 12.70 -15.60
C ILE A 389 -10.17 12.19 -14.17
N ILE A 390 -10.49 10.93 -13.89
CA ILE A 390 -10.40 10.40 -12.53
C ILE A 390 -8.94 10.27 -12.09
N SER A 391 -8.04 9.77 -12.96
CA SER A 391 -6.61 9.68 -12.62
C SER A 391 -5.99 11.05 -12.37
N PHE A 392 -6.35 12.07 -13.16
CA PHE A 392 -5.84 13.42 -12.95
C PHE A 392 -6.27 14.00 -11.59
N LEU A 393 -7.57 13.88 -11.26
CA LEU A 393 -8.09 14.38 -9.99
C LEU A 393 -7.48 13.60 -8.80
N PHE A 394 -7.42 12.30 -8.90
CA PHE A 394 -6.94 11.45 -7.80
C PHE A 394 -5.42 11.50 -7.60
N THR A 395 -4.65 11.78 -8.63
CA THR A 395 -3.20 12.04 -8.51
C THR A 395 -2.93 13.14 -7.48
N THR A 396 -3.66 14.25 -7.56
CA THR A 396 -3.48 15.37 -6.63
C THR A 396 -3.91 15.01 -5.21
N VAL A 397 -5.01 14.26 -5.07
CA VAL A 397 -5.51 13.81 -3.77
C VAL A 397 -4.54 12.81 -3.11
N ALA A 398 -4.02 11.87 -3.90
CA ALA A 398 -3.06 10.87 -3.42
C ALA A 398 -1.75 11.54 -2.96
N ALA A 399 -1.21 12.46 -3.77
CA ALA A 399 -0.01 13.23 -3.42
C ALA A 399 -0.19 14.03 -2.13
N ASN A 400 -1.35 14.68 -1.94
CA ASN A 400 -1.67 15.43 -0.72
C ASN A 400 -1.79 14.51 0.50
N ALA A 401 -2.45 13.38 0.36
CA ALA A 401 -2.64 12.43 1.47
C ALA A 401 -1.30 11.85 1.94
N ILE A 402 -0.43 11.43 1.02
CA ILE A 402 0.90 10.92 1.34
C ILE A 402 1.78 12.02 1.97
N ALA A 403 1.73 13.24 1.46
CA ALA A 403 2.51 14.35 2.00
C ALA A 403 2.15 14.66 3.47
N ILE A 404 0.89 14.45 3.86
CA ILE A 404 0.40 14.75 5.22
C ILE A 404 0.51 13.53 6.13
N VAL A 405 0.04 12.36 5.68
CA VAL A 405 -0.17 11.17 6.54
C VAL A 405 0.91 10.10 6.32
N GLY A 406 1.60 10.12 5.17
CA GLY A 406 2.57 9.09 4.79
C GLY A 406 1.93 7.78 4.31
N SER A 407 0.61 7.73 4.13
CA SER A 407 -0.09 6.57 3.59
C SER A 407 -0.92 6.95 2.37
N ASN A 408 -0.91 6.07 1.37
CA ASN A 408 -1.67 6.27 0.14
C ASN A 408 -3.11 5.74 0.32
N PRO A 409 -4.16 6.58 0.15
CA PRO A 409 -5.55 6.17 0.31
C PRO A 409 -6.09 5.38 -0.90
N VAL A 410 -5.27 4.51 -1.49
CA VAL A 410 -5.55 3.77 -2.74
C VAL A 410 -6.85 3.00 -2.67
N SER A 411 -7.11 2.25 -1.59
CA SER A 411 -8.28 1.38 -1.47
C SER A 411 -9.62 2.13 -1.59
N GLY A 412 -9.75 3.26 -0.89
CA GLY A 412 -10.98 4.07 -0.92
C GLY A 412 -11.21 4.73 -2.28
N MET A 413 -10.15 5.31 -2.86
CA MET A 413 -10.23 5.96 -4.17
C MET A 413 -10.47 4.96 -5.30
N THR A 414 -9.89 3.76 -5.22
CA THR A 414 -10.14 2.69 -6.18
C THR A 414 -11.60 2.23 -6.14
N LEU A 415 -12.14 2.01 -4.96
CA LEU A 415 -13.55 1.62 -4.81
C LEU A 415 -14.49 2.66 -5.43
N MET A 416 -14.22 3.94 -5.17
CA MET A 416 -14.95 5.05 -5.81
C MET A 416 -14.83 5.05 -7.33
N THR A 417 -13.62 4.83 -7.84
CA THR A 417 -13.39 4.74 -9.29
C THR A 417 -14.24 3.63 -9.90
N LEU A 418 -14.24 2.45 -9.26
CA LEU A 418 -14.98 1.30 -9.76
C LEU A 418 -16.50 1.52 -9.72
N ILE A 419 -17.03 2.16 -8.68
CA ILE A 419 -18.44 2.52 -8.61
C ILE A 419 -18.79 3.48 -9.75
N ILE A 420 -18.05 4.56 -9.92
CA ILE A 420 -18.30 5.58 -10.96
C ILE A 420 -18.13 4.96 -12.36
N ALA A 421 -17.06 4.22 -12.59
CA ALA A 421 -16.80 3.58 -13.87
C ALA A 421 -17.88 2.56 -14.21
N SER A 422 -18.30 1.72 -13.25
CA SER A 422 -19.37 0.73 -13.45
C SER A 422 -20.68 1.38 -13.82
N LEU A 423 -21.10 2.44 -13.10
CA LEU A 423 -22.33 3.16 -13.40
C LEU A 423 -22.30 3.79 -14.80
N ILE A 424 -21.20 4.40 -15.20
CA ILE A 424 -21.03 5.00 -16.54
C ILE A 424 -21.03 3.92 -17.61
N LEU A 425 -20.29 2.81 -17.41
CA LEU A 425 -20.22 1.72 -18.38
C LEU A 425 -21.58 1.04 -18.58
N VAL A 426 -22.34 0.85 -17.50
CA VAL A 426 -23.73 0.34 -17.59
C VAL A 426 -24.62 1.30 -18.38
N ALA A 427 -24.47 2.61 -18.18
CA ALA A 427 -25.23 3.63 -18.91
C ALA A 427 -24.92 3.64 -20.43
N VAL A 428 -23.70 3.27 -20.83
CA VAL A 428 -23.32 3.11 -22.25
C VAL A 428 -23.53 1.69 -22.80
N GLY A 429 -24.27 0.86 -22.04
CA GLY A 429 -24.72 -0.45 -22.51
C GLY A 429 -23.77 -1.62 -22.23
N LEU A 430 -22.64 -1.41 -21.54
CA LEU A 430 -21.68 -2.46 -21.19
C LEU A 430 -22.05 -3.09 -19.84
N LYS A 431 -22.55 -4.34 -19.86
CA LYS A 431 -23.08 -5.06 -18.69
C LYS A 431 -22.54 -6.49 -18.63
N GLY A 432 -22.85 -7.21 -17.55
CA GLY A 432 -22.49 -8.61 -17.39
C GLY A 432 -20.98 -8.83 -17.28
N ASN A 433 -20.50 -10.01 -17.72
CA ASN A 433 -19.09 -10.40 -17.60
C ASN A 433 -18.15 -9.46 -18.37
N ALA A 434 -18.52 -9.04 -19.58
CA ALA A 434 -17.75 -8.09 -20.37
C ALA A 434 -17.63 -6.73 -19.66
N GLY A 435 -18.74 -6.26 -19.07
CA GLY A 435 -18.77 -5.03 -18.27
C GLY A 435 -17.89 -5.13 -17.02
N MET A 436 -17.95 -6.27 -16.31
CA MET A 436 -17.11 -6.52 -15.13
C MET A 436 -15.63 -6.53 -15.49
N ALA A 437 -15.24 -7.24 -16.55
CA ALA A 437 -13.86 -7.28 -17.03
C ALA A 437 -13.36 -5.88 -17.42
N ALA A 438 -14.15 -5.11 -18.19
CA ALA A 438 -13.82 -3.75 -18.59
C ALA A 438 -13.67 -2.81 -17.38
N ALA A 439 -14.60 -2.85 -16.42
CA ALA A 439 -14.53 -2.02 -15.23
C ALA A 439 -13.28 -2.31 -14.38
N LEU A 440 -12.89 -3.59 -14.23
CA LEU A 440 -11.69 -3.99 -13.51
C LEU A 440 -10.40 -3.55 -14.21
N VAL A 441 -10.33 -3.67 -15.54
CA VAL A 441 -9.16 -3.23 -16.32
C VAL A 441 -9.04 -1.71 -16.28
N ILE A 442 -10.13 -0.96 -16.49
CA ILE A 442 -10.18 0.51 -16.40
C ILE A 442 -9.84 0.95 -14.97
N GLY A 443 -10.42 0.31 -13.97
CA GLY A 443 -10.11 0.55 -12.57
C GLY A 443 -8.66 0.26 -12.22
N GLY A 444 -8.07 -0.78 -12.79
CA GLY A 444 -6.65 -1.11 -12.66
C GLY A 444 -5.73 -0.02 -13.20
N VAL A 445 -6.05 0.56 -14.37
CA VAL A 445 -5.32 1.71 -14.92
C VAL A 445 -5.36 2.91 -13.97
N VAL A 446 -6.55 3.30 -13.51
CA VAL A 446 -6.73 4.44 -12.59
C VAL A 446 -6.05 4.18 -11.25
N CYS A 447 -6.25 2.98 -10.69
CA CYS A 447 -5.69 2.60 -9.40
C CYS A 447 -4.15 2.63 -9.41
N THR A 448 -3.54 2.11 -10.47
CA THR A 448 -2.08 2.16 -10.63
C THR A 448 -1.59 3.60 -10.83
N ALA A 449 -2.32 4.41 -11.60
CA ALA A 449 -1.96 5.81 -11.82
C ALA A 449 -1.92 6.60 -10.50
N LEU A 450 -2.98 6.54 -9.71
CA LEU A 450 -3.05 7.26 -8.43
C LEU A 450 -2.03 6.73 -7.41
N SER A 451 -1.79 5.42 -7.40
CA SER A 451 -0.84 4.80 -6.47
C SER A 451 0.60 5.21 -6.80
N VAL A 452 0.98 5.14 -8.07
CA VAL A 452 2.32 5.54 -8.53
C VAL A 452 2.54 7.03 -8.31
N ALA A 453 1.56 7.87 -8.60
CA ALA A 453 1.67 9.32 -8.37
C ALA A 453 1.86 9.65 -6.88
N GLY A 454 1.10 9.01 -6.00
CA GLY A 454 1.22 9.21 -4.56
C GLY A 454 2.60 8.83 -4.00
N SER A 455 3.13 7.66 -4.39
CA SER A 455 4.47 7.23 -3.97
C SER A 455 5.58 8.09 -4.60
N PHE A 456 5.42 8.48 -5.86
CA PHE A 456 6.45 9.23 -6.57
C PHE A 456 6.70 10.63 -5.99
N VAL A 457 5.68 11.31 -5.44
CA VAL A 457 5.90 12.60 -4.76
C VAL A 457 6.81 12.47 -3.54
N THR A 458 6.77 11.32 -2.86
CA THR A 458 7.67 10.98 -1.74
C THR A 458 9.11 10.86 -2.22
N ASP A 459 9.35 10.13 -3.31
CA ASP A 459 10.70 9.98 -3.90
C ASP A 459 11.27 11.33 -4.35
N LEU A 460 10.46 12.17 -4.98
CA LEU A 460 10.87 13.51 -5.40
C LEU A 460 11.17 14.42 -4.20
N LYS A 461 10.48 14.23 -3.06
CA LYS A 461 10.79 14.95 -1.82
C LYS A 461 12.11 14.49 -1.20
N ILE A 462 12.40 13.21 -1.22
CA ILE A 462 13.71 12.65 -0.82
C ILE A 462 14.81 13.26 -1.69
N GLY A 463 14.61 13.25 -3.02
CA GLY A 463 15.53 13.85 -3.97
C GLY A 463 15.77 15.34 -3.73
N TYR A 464 14.73 16.09 -3.40
CA TYR A 464 14.81 17.51 -3.07
C TYR A 464 15.65 17.76 -1.81
N TRP A 465 15.43 17.01 -0.74
CA TRP A 465 16.20 17.18 0.50
C TRP A 465 17.67 16.79 0.34
N ILE A 466 17.96 15.76 -0.43
CA ILE A 466 19.32 15.31 -0.69
C ILE A 466 20.00 16.16 -1.77
N GLY A 467 19.25 16.68 -2.72
CA GLY A 467 19.76 17.50 -3.82
C GLY A 467 20.11 16.68 -5.07
N THR A 468 19.31 15.67 -5.40
CA THR A 468 19.43 14.95 -6.69
C THR A 468 18.68 15.68 -7.81
N THR A 469 18.93 15.28 -9.05
CA THR A 469 18.30 15.86 -10.23
C THR A 469 16.91 15.23 -10.44
N PRO A 470 15.79 15.98 -10.31
CA PRO A 470 14.44 15.44 -10.44
C PRO A 470 14.21 14.73 -11.78
N LYS A 471 14.63 15.33 -12.88
CA LYS A 471 14.52 14.78 -14.23
C LYS A 471 15.09 13.37 -14.36
N LYS A 472 16.18 13.05 -13.64
CA LYS A 472 16.78 11.73 -13.66
C LYS A 472 15.88 10.71 -12.91
N GLN A 473 15.28 11.10 -11.79
CA GLN A 473 14.29 10.27 -11.09
C GLN A 473 13.05 10.05 -11.95
N GLU A 474 12.54 11.12 -12.58
CA GLU A 474 11.36 11.08 -13.46
C GLU A 474 11.54 10.11 -14.63
N ILE A 475 12.67 10.17 -15.35
CA ILE A 475 12.93 9.31 -16.50
C ILE A 475 13.06 7.83 -16.08
N TRP A 476 13.83 7.54 -15.05
CA TRP A 476 14.09 6.16 -14.65
C TRP A 476 12.93 5.52 -13.88
N LYS A 477 11.98 6.32 -13.39
CA LYS A 477 10.73 5.83 -12.82
C LYS A 477 9.92 5.00 -13.82
N PHE A 478 9.92 5.37 -15.11
CA PHE A 478 9.24 4.60 -16.17
C PHE A 478 9.78 3.18 -16.31
N ALA A 479 11.10 3.01 -16.23
CA ALA A 479 11.71 1.68 -16.26
C ALA A 479 11.30 0.82 -15.04
N GLY A 480 11.28 1.44 -13.85
CA GLY A 480 10.82 0.79 -12.64
C GLY A 480 9.36 0.34 -12.73
N VAL A 481 8.48 1.20 -13.23
CA VAL A 481 7.05 0.88 -13.45
C VAL A 481 6.87 -0.30 -14.41
N ALA A 482 7.61 -0.33 -15.53
CA ALA A 482 7.51 -1.41 -16.51
C ALA A 482 7.89 -2.77 -15.89
N VAL A 483 9.00 -2.82 -15.15
CA VAL A 483 9.45 -4.05 -14.48
C VAL A 483 8.50 -4.45 -13.36
N ALA A 484 8.01 -3.49 -12.57
CA ALA A 484 7.04 -3.75 -11.49
C ALA A 484 5.72 -4.33 -12.04
N ALA A 485 5.19 -3.75 -13.13
CA ALA A 485 3.95 -4.23 -13.76
C ALA A 485 4.09 -5.67 -14.27
N ALA A 486 5.21 -6.00 -14.93
CA ALA A 486 5.47 -7.36 -15.39
C ALA A 486 5.60 -8.34 -14.21
N THR A 487 6.33 -7.93 -13.16
CA THR A 487 6.56 -8.77 -11.98
C THR A 487 5.27 -9.05 -11.21
N VAL A 488 4.46 -8.01 -10.94
CA VAL A 488 3.22 -8.20 -10.16
C VAL A 488 2.22 -9.08 -10.90
N CYS A 489 2.06 -8.90 -12.22
CA CYS A 489 1.18 -9.76 -13.01
C CYS A 489 1.66 -11.21 -13.04
N GLY A 490 2.98 -11.44 -13.18
CA GLY A 490 3.56 -12.78 -13.12
C GLY A 490 3.35 -13.44 -11.75
N VAL A 491 3.59 -12.72 -10.67
CA VAL A 491 3.37 -13.22 -9.29
C VAL A 491 1.90 -13.52 -9.03
N MET A 492 0.97 -12.66 -9.48
CA MET A 492 -0.48 -12.93 -9.36
C MET A 492 -0.88 -14.24 -10.06
N LEU A 493 -0.34 -14.53 -11.26
CA LEU A 493 -0.60 -15.79 -11.95
C LEU A 493 -0.10 -17.01 -11.14
N VAL A 494 1.11 -16.92 -10.57
CA VAL A 494 1.66 -17.98 -9.72
C VAL A 494 0.79 -18.19 -8.49
N LEU A 495 0.44 -17.10 -7.80
CA LEU A 495 -0.37 -17.16 -6.59
C LEU A 495 -1.79 -17.66 -6.86
N ASN A 496 -2.39 -17.26 -7.98
CA ASN A 496 -3.71 -17.77 -8.39
C ASN A 496 -3.68 -19.27 -8.66
N LYS A 497 -2.63 -19.78 -9.33
CA LYS A 497 -2.48 -21.22 -9.58
C LYS A 497 -2.15 -22.02 -8.33
N THR A 498 -1.46 -21.42 -7.34
CA THR A 498 -1.01 -22.10 -6.13
C THR A 498 -2.07 -22.14 -5.05
N PHE A 499 -2.71 -21.01 -4.79
CA PHE A 499 -3.68 -20.84 -3.68
C PHE A 499 -5.09 -20.56 -4.19
N GLY A 500 -5.24 -19.92 -5.36
CA GLY A 500 -6.50 -19.33 -5.79
C GLY A 500 -6.89 -18.08 -4.99
N PHE A 501 -8.01 -17.48 -5.39
CA PHE A 501 -8.62 -16.34 -4.67
C PHE A 501 -10.04 -16.67 -4.19
N THR A 502 -10.50 -17.91 -4.43
CA THR A 502 -11.81 -18.44 -4.02
C THR A 502 -11.64 -19.82 -3.41
N GLY A 503 -12.45 -20.15 -2.39
CA GLY A 503 -12.36 -21.43 -1.68
C GLY A 503 -11.75 -21.31 -0.27
N ASP A 504 -11.72 -22.42 0.45
CA ASP A 504 -11.39 -22.43 1.89
C ASP A 504 -9.91 -22.13 2.20
N ASN A 505 -8.99 -22.49 1.29
CA ASN A 505 -7.55 -22.27 1.45
C ASN A 505 -7.01 -21.15 0.55
N ALA A 506 -7.91 -20.34 -0.04
CA ALA A 506 -7.54 -19.26 -0.94
C ALA A 506 -6.86 -18.10 -0.21
N LEU A 507 -6.06 -17.33 -0.96
CA LEU A 507 -5.59 -16.03 -0.46
C LEU A 507 -6.79 -15.12 -0.21
N VAL A 508 -6.81 -14.46 0.94
CA VAL A 508 -7.95 -13.63 1.38
C VAL A 508 -8.25 -12.50 0.40
N ALA A 509 -7.22 -11.92 -0.22
CA ALA A 509 -7.30 -10.81 -1.17
C ALA A 509 -8.39 -9.77 -0.80
N PRO A 510 -8.34 -9.16 0.41
CA PRO A 510 -9.46 -8.42 0.95
C PRO A 510 -9.94 -7.30 0.03
N GLN A 511 -9.03 -6.50 -0.50
CA GLN A 511 -9.37 -5.37 -1.37
C GLN A 511 -10.04 -5.82 -2.68
N ALA A 512 -9.49 -6.86 -3.33
CA ALA A 512 -10.06 -7.40 -4.55
C ALA A 512 -11.47 -8.00 -4.31
N ASN A 513 -11.68 -8.64 -3.16
CA ASN A 513 -12.99 -9.10 -2.74
C ASN A 513 -13.99 -7.95 -2.56
N ALA A 514 -13.55 -6.80 -2.01
CA ALA A 514 -14.39 -5.61 -1.93
C ALA A 514 -14.79 -5.10 -3.32
N MET A 515 -13.82 -5.05 -4.23
CA MET A 515 -14.06 -4.60 -5.60
C MET A 515 -15.04 -5.53 -6.33
N ALA A 516 -14.86 -6.84 -6.22
CA ALA A 516 -15.77 -7.85 -6.77
C ALA A 516 -17.18 -7.70 -6.21
N ALA A 517 -17.32 -7.55 -4.89
CA ALA A 517 -18.60 -7.40 -4.20
C ALA A 517 -19.39 -6.14 -4.62
N VAL A 518 -18.71 -5.11 -5.09
CA VAL A 518 -19.35 -3.88 -5.59
C VAL A 518 -19.68 -3.97 -7.07
N ILE A 519 -18.75 -4.49 -7.89
CA ILE A 519 -18.92 -4.52 -9.34
C ILE A 519 -20.00 -5.51 -9.75
N GLN A 520 -20.04 -6.69 -9.14
CA GLN A 520 -20.95 -7.76 -9.52
C GLN A 520 -22.43 -7.33 -9.51
N PRO A 521 -22.99 -6.76 -8.43
CA PRO A 521 -24.38 -6.32 -8.43
C PRO A 521 -24.64 -5.11 -9.34
N LEU A 522 -23.68 -4.22 -9.51
CA LEU A 522 -23.84 -3.05 -10.39
C LEU A 522 -23.91 -3.45 -11.87
N MET A 523 -23.13 -4.46 -12.30
CA MET A 523 -23.04 -4.89 -13.70
C MET A 523 -24.11 -5.92 -14.09
N ASN A 524 -24.55 -6.77 -13.14
CA ASN A 524 -25.52 -7.83 -13.42
C ASN A 524 -26.98 -7.43 -13.14
N GLY A 525 -27.23 -6.21 -12.65
CA GLY A 525 -28.58 -5.77 -12.26
C GLY A 525 -29.14 -6.50 -11.05
N GLY A 526 -28.32 -7.24 -10.30
CA GLY A 526 -28.64 -7.85 -9.02
C GLY A 526 -28.80 -6.79 -7.93
N GLY A 527 -29.51 -7.11 -6.86
CA GLY A 527 -29.68 -6.22 -5.72
C GLY A 527 -28.33 -5.97 -5.01
N ALA A 528 -27.78 -4.77 -5.12
CA ALA A 528 -26.68 -4.40 -4.21
C ALA A 528 -27.25 -4.19 -2.80
N PRO A 529 -26.50 -4.53 -1.74
CA PRO A 529 -26.98 -4.36 -0.37
C PRO A 529 -26.92 -2.89 0.08
N TRP A 530 -27.69 -2.03 -0.62
CA TRP A 530 -27.67 -0.58 -0.44
C TRP A 530 -27.91 -0.15 1.00
N VAL A 531 -28.73 -0.91 1.75
CA VAL A 531 -28.99 -0.65 3.18
C VAL A 531 -27.70 -0.78 4.00
N LEU A 532 -26.92 -1.84 3.76
CA LEU A 532 -25.65 -2.07 4.46
C LEU A 532 -24.61 -1.03 4.06
N TYR A 533 -24.54 -0.67 2.77
CA TYR A 533 -23.68 0.44 2.31
C TYR A 533 -24.10 1.77 2.94
N GLY A 534 -25.40 2.04 3.06
CA GLY A 534 -25.96 3.23 3.71
C GLY A 534 -25.60 3.32 5.20
N ILE A 535 -25.67 2.21 5.93
CA ILE A 535 -25.25 2.13 7.34
C ILE A 535 -23.75 2.47 7.46
N GLY A 536 -22.93 1.88 6.60
CA GLY A 536 -21.48 2.17 6.56
C GLY A 536 -21.18 3.63 6.23
N ALA A 537 -21.90 4.21 5.30
CA ALA A 537 -21.82 5.62 4.94
C ALA A 537 -22.18 6.53 6.13
N LEU A 538 -23.24 6.21 6.83
CA LEU A 538 -23.68 6.96 8.02
C LEU A 538 -22.60 6.91 9.12
N ILE A 539 -22.02 5.73 9.39
CA ILE A 539 -20.93 5.57 10.35
C ILE A 539 -19.73 6.44 9.94
N ALA A 540 -19.33 6.43 8.67
CA ALA A 540 -18.21 7.24 8.18
C ALA A 540 -18.45 8.75 8.32
N ILE A 541 -19.68 9.22 8.08
CA ILE A 541 -20.07 10.61 8.27
C ILE A 541 -19.98 11.00 9.76
N ILE A 542 -20.56 10.19 10.66
CA ILE A 542 -20.51 10.42 12.11
C ILE A 542 -19.06 10.50 12.60
N LEU A 543 -18.21 9.54 12.21
CA LEU A 543 -16.80 9.54 12.57
C LEU A 543 -16.08 10.80 12.08
N THR A 544 -16.39 11.23 10.85
CA THR A 544 -15.82 12.46 10.29
C THR A 544 -16.25 13.70 11.07
N MET A 545 -17.52 13.78 11.49
CA MET A 545 -18.02 14.86 12.35
C MET A 545 -17.33 14.85 13.72
N CYS A 546 -17.04 13.68 14.28
CA CYS A 546 -16.27 13.50 15.51
C CYS A 546 -14.75 13.70 15.32
N LYS A 547 -14.28 14.08 14.13
CA LYS A 547 -12.85 14.24 13.78
C LYS A 547 -12.03 12.95 13.94
N ILE A 548 -12.66 11.79 13.88
CA ILE A 548 -12.01 10.48 13.86
C ILE A 548 -11.75 10.10 12.38
N PRO A 549 -10.54 9.60 12.05
CA PRO A 549 -10.26 9.14 10.70
C PRO A 549 -11.20 8.00 10.28
N ALA A 550 -12.15 8.30 9.39
CA ALA A 550 -13.20 7.35 9.00
C ALA A 550 -12.65 6.18 8.17
N LEU A 551 -11.63 6.42 7.31
CA LEU A 551 -11.07 5.38 6.44
C LEU A 551 -10.41 4.23 7.22
N PRO A 552 -9.52 4.44 8.20
CA PRO A 552 -8.97 3.36 9.02
C PRO A 552 -10.02 2.57 9.77
N PHE A 553 -11.04 3.24 10.32
CA PHE A 553 -12.15 2.58 11.02
C PHE A 553 -12.95 1.69 10.06
N ALA A 554 -13.29 2.20 8.88
CA ALA A 554 -14.02 1.46 7.86
C ALA A 554 -13.22 0.26 7.32
N LEU A 555 -11.89 0.40 7.16
CA LEU A 555 -11.00 -0.72 6.86
C LEU A 555 -11.06 -1.80 7.94
N GLY A 556 -11.12 -1.41 9.21
CA GLY A 556 -11.30 -2.34 10.32
C GLY A 556 -12.62 -3.10 10.27
N MET A 557 -13.70 -2.46 9.83
CA MET A 557 -14.99 -3.13 9.62
C MET A 557 -14.99 -4.11 8.44
N PHE A 558 -14.13 -3.89 7.46
CA PHE A 558 -14.08 -4.66 6.22
C PHE A 558 -13.06 -5.80 6.23
N ILE A 559 -11.88 -5.58 6.80
CA ILE A 559 -10.80 -6.57 6.91
C ILE A 559 -11.14 -7.55 8.03
N PRO A 560 -10.93 -8.87 7.84
CA PRO A 560 -11.14 -9.86 8.90
C PRO A 560 -10.35 -9.56 10.18
N ILE A 561 -10.94 -9.87 11.32
CA ILE A 561 -10.38 -9.50 12.64
C ILE A 561 -9.02 -10.13 12.93
N ASP A 562 -8.75 -11.33 12.39
CA ASP A 562 -7.46 -12.01 12.54
C ASP A 562 -6.29 -11.21 11.98
N LEU A 563 -6.51 -10.39 10.95
CA LEU A 563 -5.49 -9.52 10.36
C LEU A 563 -5.38 -8.16 11.08
N ASN A 564 -6.43 -7.71 11.76
CA ASN A 564 -6.45 -6.42 12.44
C ASN A 564 -5.91 -6.49 13.88
N LEU A 565 -6.17 -7.58 14.62
CA LEU A 565 -5.68 -7.75 15.99
C LEU A 565 -4.14 -7.69 16.10
N PRO A 566 -3.35 -8.33 15.22
CA PRO A 566 -1.88 -8.22 15.27
C PRO A 566 -1.38 -6.80 15.06
N LEU A 567 -2.12 -5.96 14.30
CA LEU A 567 -1.77 -4.54 14.14
C LEU A 567 -1.83 -3.83 15.48
N LEU A 568 -2.82 -4.14 16.32
CA LEU A 568 -2.93 -3.58 17.66
C LEU A 568 -1.78 -4.04 18.57
N VAL A 569 -1.38 -5.32 18.48
CA VAL A 569 -0.23 -5.85 19.23
C VAL A 569 1.05 -5.14 18.80
N GLY A 570 1.32 -5.04 17.49
CA GLY A 570 2.49 -4.35 16.95
C GLY A 570 2.51 -2.86 17.32
N GLY A 571 1.37 -2.17 17.20
CA GLY A 571 1.21 -0.79 17.62
C GLY A 571 1.44 -0.58 19.12
N GLY A 572 0.98 -1.52 19.95
CA GLY A 572 1.25 -1.56 21.39
C GLY A 572 2.74 -1.69 21.70
N ILE A 573 3.46 -2.54 20.97
CA ILE A 573 4.92 -2.67 21.09
C ILE A 573 5.60 -1.35 20.70
N SER A 574 5.20 -0.70 19.61
CA SER A 574 5.74 0.58 19.17
C SER A 574 5.58 1.66 20.25
N TRP A 575 4.40 1.75 20.84
CA TRP A 575 4.14 2.66 21.94
C TRP A 575 4.98 2.31 23.19
N PHE A 576 5.05 1.03 23.53
CA PHE A 576 5.84 0.56 24.67
C PHE A 576 7.31 0.94 24.52
N VAL A 577 7.91 0.65 23.36
CA VAL A 577 9.33 0.94 23.07
C VAL A 577 9.61 2.45 23.08
N GLY A 578 8.69 3.25 22.55
CA GLY A 578 8.83 4.71 22.46
C GLY A 578 8.48 5.50 23.71
N SER A 579 8.05 4.84 24.82
CA SER A 579 7.58 5.54 26.03
C SER A 579 8.35 5.21 27.31
N ARG A 580 9.38 4.35 27.27
CA ARG A 580 10.05 3.84 28.48
C ARG A 580 11.18 4.71 29.02
N SER A 581 11.74 5.64 28.24
CA SER A 581 12.77 6.55 28.72
C SER A 581 12.18 7.92 29.06
N LYS A 582 12.79 8.61 30.01
CA LYS A 582 12.54 10.04 30.26
C LYS A 582 13.17 10.93 29.18
N ASP A 583 14.19 10.43 28.47
CA ASP A 583 14.84 11.13 27.38
C ASP A 583 14.12 10.85 26.06
N ALA A 584 13.62 11.91 25.43
CA ALA A 584 12.92 11.83 24.15
C ALA A 584 13.82 11.35 23.00
N LYS A 585 15.12 11.65 23.04
CA LYS A 585 16.09 11.18 22.02
C LYS A 585 16.26 9.68 22.09
N VAL A 586 16.44 9.11 23.29
CA VAL A 586 16.54 7.66 23.49
C VAL A 586 15.29 6.93 23.02
N ASN A 587 14.10 7.50 23.29
CA ASN A 587 12.84 6.95 22.81
C ASN A 587 12.75 6.97 21.28
N ALA A 588 13.18 8.07 20.64
CA ALA A 588 13.20 8.19 19.18
C ALA A 588 14.16 7.17 18.55
N GLU A 589 15.38 7.00 19.07
CA GLU A 589 16.34 6.01 18.60
C GLU A 589 15.83 4.57 18.76
N ARG A 590 15.14 4.27 19.87
CA ARG A 590 14.49 2.97 20.09
C ARG A 590 13.37 2.72 19.09
N GLN A 591 12.53 3.73 18.83
CA GLN A 591 11.47 3.64 17.83
C GLN A 591 12.03 3.43 16.42
N GLU A 592 13.07 4.17 16.04
CA GLU A 592 13.74 4.00 14.75
C GLU A 592 14.30 2.58 14.60
N LYS A 593 14.99 2.07 15.61
CA LYS A 593 15.50 0.70 15.62
C LYS A 593 14.39 -0.35 15.55
N GLY A 594 13.28 -0.13 16.25
CA GLY A 594 12.09 -0.98 16.16
C GLY A 594 11.45 -0.95 14.78
N THR A 595 11.42 0.21 14.11
CA THR A 595 10.97 0.35 12.72
C THR A 595 11.84 -0.45 11.74
N LEU A 596 13.17 -0.46 11.95
CA LEU A 596 14.08 -1.31 11.16
C LEU A 596 13.79 -2.80 11.35
N ILE A 597 13.52 -3.24 12.58
CA ILE A 597 13.18 -4.63 12.87
C ILE A 597 11.84 -5.00 12.22
N ALA A 598 10.84 -4.14 12.36
CA ALA A 598 9.53 -4.31 11.74
C ALA A 598 9.62 -4.39 10.21
N SER A 599 10.39 -3.51 9.59
CA SER A 599 10.67 -3.54 8.14
C SER A 599 11.37 -4.83 7.72
N GLY A 600 12.28 -5.34 8.55
CA GLY A 600 12.91 -6.64 8.34
C GLY A 600 11.89 -7.78 8.38
N PHE A 601 11.03 -7.83 9.39
CA PHE A 601 9.97 -8.85 9.50
C PHE A 601 9.04 -8.82 8.29
N ILE A 602 8.60 -7.63 7.85
CA ILE A 602 7.74 -7.47 6.68
C ILE A 602 8.44 -7.97 5.42
N ALA A 603 9.64 -7.49 5.14
CA ALA A 603 10.38 -7.87 3.95
C ALA A 603 10.75 -9.36 3.95
N GLY A 604 11.24 -9.87 5.07
CA GLY A 604 11.63 -11.28 5.23
C GLY A 604 10.44 -12.22 5.11
N GLY A 605 9.37 -11.94 5.86
CA GLY A 605 8.14 -12.75 5.86
C GLY A 605 7.48 -12.76 4.47
N ALA A 606 7.38 -11.60 3.81
CA ALA A 606 6.83 -11.50 2.47
C ALA A 606 7.66 -12.26 1.42
N LEU A 607 8.99 -12.12 1.44
CA LEU A 607 9.89 -12.84 0.53
C LEU A 607 9.81 -14.35 0.74
N MET A 608 9.86 -14.81 1.97
CA MET A 608 9.77 -16.24 2.28
C MET A 608 8.38 -16.82 2.00
N GLY A 609 7.33 -16.01 2.09
CA GLY A 609 5.99 -16.36 1.64
C GLY A 609 5.94 -16.62 0.12
N VAL A 610 6.62 -15.80 -0.68
CA VAL A 610 6.77 -16.05 -2.13
C VAL A 610 7.57 -17.32 -2.39
N VAL A 611 8.65 -17.56 -1.65
CA VAL A 611 9.44 -18.81 -1.76
C VAL A 611 8.57 -20.02 -1.44
N SER A 612 7.78 -19.95 -0.37
CA SER A 612 6.81 -21.02 -0.01
C SER A 612 5.78 -21.27 -1.12
N ALA A 613 5.26 -20.18 -1.72
CA ALA A 613 4.33 -20.28 -2.85
C ALA A 613 4.98 -20.96 -4.07
N ILE A 614 6.22 -20.64 -4.40
CA ILE A 614 6.98 -21.26 -5.49
C ILE A 614 7.21 -22.75 -5.22
N LEU A 615 7.58 -23.14 -3.98
CA LEU A 615 7.74 -24.55 -3.60
C LEU A 615 6.44 -25.33 -3.77
N LYS A 616 5.31 -24.77 -3.31
CA LYS A 616 3.98 -25.38 -3.51
C LYS A 616 3.61 -25.48 -4.99
N PHE A 617 3.91 -24.44 -5.78
CA PHE A 617 3.70 -24.46 -7.23
C PHE A 617 4.53 -25.55 -7.93
N ALA A 618 5.76 -25.80 -7.45
CA ALA A 618 6.63 -26.89 -7.92
C ALA A 618 6.23 -28.29 -7.38
N ASN A 619 5.06 -28.41 -6.73
CA ASN A 619 4.57 -29.63 -6.08
C ASN A 619 5.47 -30.18 -4.97
N VAL A 620 6.30 -29.34 -4.36
CA VAL A 620 7.04 -29.69 -3.13
C VAL A 620 6.11 -29.51 -1.94
N ASN A 621 5.44 -30.58 -1.52
CA ASN A 621 4.56 -30.56 -0.36
C ASN A 621 5.23 -31.22 0.85
N VAL A 622 5.64 -30.39 1.80
CA VAL A 622 6.26 -30.81 3.09
C VAL A 622 5.43 -30.35 4.29
N TYR A 623 4.15 -30.03 4.05
CA TYR A 623 3.25 -29.50 5.07
C TYR A 623 2.77 -30.59 6.02
N LEU A 624 2.91 -30.38 7.33
CA LEU A 624 2.57 -31.31 8.41
C LEU A 624 1.09 -31.19 8.78
N THR A 625 0.19 -31.64 7.90
CA THR A 625 -1.27 -31.42 8.03
C THR A 625 -1.83 -31.97 9.33
N ASP A 626 -1.52 -33.23 9.70
CA ASP A 626 -2.07 -33.88 10.88
C ASP A 626 -1.54 -33.26 12.18
N TRP A 627 -0.26 -32.91 12.20
CA TRP A 627 0.37 -32.21 13.32
C TRP A 627 -0.25 -30.83 13.53
N GLN A 628 -0.38 -30.07 12.46
CA GLN A 628 -0.93 -28.72 12.50
C GLN A 628 -2.39 -28.72 12.95
N ALA A 629 -3.20 -29.67 12.49
CA ALA A 629 -4.59 -29.81 12.91
C ALA A 629 -4.74 -30.16 14.40
N MET A 630 -3.80 -30.94 14.97
CA MET A 630 -3.88 -31.40 16.35
C MET A 630 -3.27 -30.41 17.35
N TYR A 631 -2.13 -29.81 17.02
CA TYR A 631 -1.32 -29.04 17.97
C TYR A 631 -1.05 -27.60 17.51
N GLY A 632 -1.32 -27.29 16.24
CA GLY A 632 -0.86 -26.05 15.61
C GLY A 632 -1.30 -24.78 16.33
N GLU A 633 -2.57 -24.67 16.71
CA GLU A 633 -3.07 -23.48 17.40
C GLU A 633 -2.56 -23.36 18.84
N ALA A 634 -2.51 -24.47 19.58
CA ALA A 634 -2.05 -24.47 20.97
C ALA A 634 -0.56 -24.08 21.09
N ILE A 635 0.25 -24.51 20.12
CA ILE A 635 1.69 -24.22 20.10
C ILE A 635 1.96 -22.79 19.60
N ALA A 636 1.15 -22.24 18.72
CA ALA A 636 1.41 -20.98 18.01
C ALA A 636 1.68 -19.78 18.93
N ILE A 637 1.11 -19.77 20.14
CA ILE A 637 1.28 -18.68 21.09
C ILE A 637 2.74 -18.55 21.59
N ILE A 638 3.45 -19.67 21.71
CA ILE A 638 4.82 -19.69 22.26
C ILE A 638 5.80 -18.99 21.31
N PRO A 639 5.94 -19.40 20.02
CA PRO A 639 6.83 -18.72 19.09
C PRO A 639 6.39 -17.28 18.82
N TYR A 640 5.09 -16.97 18.90
CA TYR A 640 4.61 -15.59 18.74
C TYR A 640 5.06 -14.69 19.90
N ILE A 641 4.96 -15.15 21.15
CA ILE A 641 5.50 -14.42 22.30
C ILE A 641 7.02 -14.27 22.18
N ALA A 642 7.73 -15.32 21.76
CA ALA A 642 9.18 -15.26 21.55
C ALA A 642 9.55 -14.18 20.51
N LEU A 643 8.77 -14.05 19.43
CA LEU A 643 8.95 -13.03 18.41
C LEU A 643 8.74 -11.60 18.97
N ILE A 644 7.71 -11.40 19.80
CA ILE A 644 7.44 -10.15 20.50
C ILE A 644 8.60 -9.79 21.44
N VAL A 645 9.06 -10.74 22.24
CA VAL A 645 10.19 -10.55 23.16
C VAL A 645 11.47 -10.20 22.40
N PHE A 646 11.73 -10.89 21.29
CA PHE A 646 12.85 -10.57 20.40
C PHE A 646 12.78 -9.14 19.90
N MET A 647 11.62 -8.72 19.37
CA MET A 647 11.40 -7.37 18.83
C MET A 647 11.64 -6.30 19.90
N ILE A 648 11.03 -6.45 21.07
CA ILE A 648 11.20 -5.52 22.20
C ILE A 648 12.65 -5.53 22.68
N GLY A 649 13.22 -6.71 22.90
CA GLY A 649 14.57 -6.86 23.45
C GLY A 649 15.65 -6.25 22.56
N VAL A 650 15.53 -6.40 21.24
CA VAL A 650 16.48 -5.81 20.28
C VAL A 650 16.26 -4.31 20.14
N ALA A 651 15.00 -3.83 20.09
CA ALA A 651 14.67 -2.41 19.99
C ALA A 651 15.16 -1.61 21.24
N MET A 652 14.99 -2.20 22.43
CA MET A 652 15.41 -1.56 23.69
C MET A 652 16.93 -1.50 23.89
N LYS A 653 17.72 -2.33 23.20
CA LYS A 653 19.20 -2.30 23.25
C LYS A 653 19.76 -1.14 22.43
N VAL A 654 19.43 0.07 22.78
CA VAL A 654 20.12 1.28 22.34
C VAL A 654 21.18 1.59 23.36
N ASN A 655 22.45 1.67 22.94
CA ASN A 655 23.57 1.87 23.87
C ASN A 655 23.49 3.26 24.52
N ASP A 656 23.27 3.31 25.82
CA ASP A 656 23.47 4.51 26.66
C ASP A 656 24.95 4.99 26.69
N LYS A 657 25.86 4.27 25.99
CA LYS A 657 27.31 4.51 26.00
C LYS A 657 27.81 5.67 25.12
N LYS A 658 26.92 6.39 24.42
CA LYS A 658 27.32 7.60 23.66
C LYS A 658 27.16 8.90 24.44
N GLN A 659 26.85 8.87 25.71
CA GLN A 659 26.77 10.06 26.58
C GLN A 659 28.07 10.33 27.38
N LEU A 660 29.16 9.62 27.13
CA LEU A 660 30.45 9.82 27.84
C LEU A 660 31.63 10.15 26.90
N GLN A 661 31.34 10.71 25.72
CA GLN A 661 32.39 11.34 24.89
C GLN A 661 31.93 12.67 24.33
#